data_ce7397768e93c9f59bbaba81ff497b38
#
_entry.id   ce7397768e93c9f59bbaba81ff497b38
#
_cell.length_a   1.000
_cell.length_b   1.000
_cell.length_c   1.000
_cell.angle_alpha   90.00
_cell.angle_beta   90.00
_cell.angle_gamma   90.00
#
_symmetry.space_group_name_H-M   'P 1'
#
loop_
_entity.id
_entity.type
_entity.pdbx_description
1 polymer ?
#
loop_
_entity_poly.entity_id
_entity_poly.type
_entity_poly.pdbx_seq_one_letter_code
_entity_poly.pdbx_strand_id
1 'polypeptide(L)'
;KPVQLSQLLASRNVNAPGGIVEVGRKTLLVNPSGEFKNEEEIGSIVLATSPSGAPVYLRDVVTISRGYQTPAQFLNRFTWKDASGQWQSTRAITLAVSMRTGTQVAEFGKEVDAALAETRALLPDDLIYARTSDQPRQVEENVHLFMMSLWEAVILVVLVALVGFWEWRSAVLMALSIPVTLFMTFGMMKLAGLDIQQVSIASLIIALGLLVDDPVVAGDAIKRDLALGHPPIVSAWLGPTKLAGAIMFATLTNIVSYLPFLTLPDDSGKFVFTLPVVLTSSLVASRIVSMSFIPMLGYYLLRPSKKPEPTLHEKRSRGFGKQYARLVGWTLDHRKTTLAIAGVLLVLGVTQVKTLKQAYFPKDLSYLSYVDVWLPEDAPLSATRQTADQVDAIIRRVAEDYGREHPGRGGMPREVLESVTSFIGGGGPRFWFSVSPEQQQRNYAQVLINVKDKHDTNGLVARLQDTLSRDVPGAIVDVRLLENGAAVGMPIAIRISGEDIPTLRALAAPLQAALRNVPGAERVRENWGADTVTVALDVDADRANLAGVTNLDVARSSAAALSGNRVGELREGDLRIPIVSRLKGSERAQPSDLLNLYVASSTSDARVPLRQVASLEVRSVTEKRVRRNQARTLTVQAYPRYGTLPSEVMAGLRPHLEKARASLPPGYRLEVGGEEEEQLKGFGSLQLVLLICVVSIFLALVIQFKSATKPLIVFSAIPFGVTAALVSLKIMGAPFGFMAFLGCISLIGVIVSHVIVLFDFIEERHHEGDSLRDALIDAGILRLRPVLITVAATVFGLFPLAMHGGPLWEPLCYVQIGGLTVATAITLVLVPVLYTVFVKDLKLVTWDEARPQMQAAPPDDGSVSPLPAAVMARAS
;
A
#
# COMPACT_ATOMS: atom_id res chain seq x y z
N LYS A 1 26.44 -19.59 -48.67
CA LYS A 1 26.25 -19.89 -47.20
C LYS A 1 25.91 -18.57 -46.51
N PRO A 2 25.06 -18.54 -45.45
CA PRO A 2 24.74 -17.33 -44.69
C PRO A 2 25.98 -16.60 -44.18
N VAL A 3 27.01 -17.37 -43.80
CA VAL A 3 28.33 -16.85 -43.33
C VAL A 3 29.06 -16.11 -44.44
N GLN A 4 29.03 -16.61 -45.67
CA GLN A 4 29.67 -15.98 -46.81
C GLN A 4 28.96 -14.63 -47.16
N LEU A 5 27.61 -14.61 -47.09
CA LEU A 5 26.84 -13.38 -47.28
C LEU A 5 27.18 -12.36 -46.20
N SER A 6 27.25 -12.79 -44.94
CA SER A 6 27.65 -11.91 -43.84
C SER A 6 29.06 -11.33 -44.02
N GLN A 7 30.01 -12.17 -44.41
CA GLN A 7 31.39 -11.75 -44.70
C GLN A 7 31.47 -10.78 -45.90
N LEU A 8 30.69 -11.03 -46.95
CA LEU A 8 30.61 -10.16 -48.12
C LEU A 8 30.01 -8.78 -47.76
N LEU A 9 28.92 -8.77 -47.03
CA LEU A 9 28.30 -7.54 -46.54
C LEU A 9 29.24 -6.79 -45.58
N ALA A 10 29.91 -7.47 -44.67
CA ALA A 10 30.84 -6.88 -43.73
C ALA A 10 32.09 -6.29 -44.45
N SER A 11 32.59 -6.94 -45.47
CA SER A 11 33.73 -6.44 -46.24
C SER A 11 33.44 -5.19 -47.11
N ARG A 12 32.17 -4.96 -47.42
CA ARG A 12 31.70 -3.79 -48.20
C ARG A 12 31.22 -2.65 -47.29
N ASN A 13 30.70 -2.99 -46.13
CA ASN A 13 30.12 -2.04 -45.15
C ASN A 13 31.16 -1.73 -44.07
N VAL A 14 32.25 -1.07 -44.43
CA VAL A 14 33.40 -0.83 -43.58
C VAL A 14 33.69 0.66 -43.44
N ASN A 15 33.86 1.14 -42.23
CA ASN A 15 34.43 2.43 -41.92
C ASN A 15 35.72 2.17 -41.12
N ALA A 16 36.83 2.05 -41.83
CA ALA A 16 38.12 1.79 -41.25
C ALA A 16 39.15 2.82 -41.71
N PRO A 17 40.05 3.26 -40.83
CA PRO A 17 41.12 4.20 -41.25
C PRO A 17 42.07 3.54 -42.24
N GLY A 18 42.28 4.16 -43.39
CA GLY A 18 43.19 3.69 -44.45
C GLY A 18 44.65 4.16 -44.28
N GLY A 19 44.97 4.73 -43.10
CA GLY A 19 46.33 5.22 -42.85
C GLY A 19 46.42 6.75 -42.84
N ILE A 20 47.66 7.23 -42.77
CA ILE A 20 48.01 8.67 -42.68
C ILE A 20 48.98 9.01 -43.78
N VAL A 21 48.78 10.11 -44.50
CA VAL A 21 49.70 10.68 -45.48
C VAL A 21 50.15 12.03 -45.00
N GLU A 22 51.46 12.26 -44.91
CA GLU A 22 52.03 13.55 -44.58
C GLU A 22 52.27 14.34 -45.88
N VAL A 23 51.64 15.53 -46.00
CA VAL A 23 51.81 16.43 -47.14
C VAL A 23 52.24 17.80 -46.59
N GLY A 24 53.54 18.10 -46.78
CA GLY A 24 54.14 19.34 -46.30
C GLY A 24 54.12 19.41 -44.75
N ARG A 25 53.35 20.33 -44.19
CA ARG A 25 53.17 20.52 -42.74
C ARG A 25 51.81 20.00 -42.20
N LYS A 26 51.07 19.21 -43.03
CA LYS A 26 49.74 18.69 -42.65
C LYS A 26 49.71 17.18 -42.75
N THR A 27 49.09 16.60 -41.77
CA THR A 27 48.79 15.18 -41.75
C THR A 27 47.36 14.97 -42.26
N LEU A 28 47.23 14.18 -43.35
CA LEU A 28 45.95 13.84 -43.98
C LEU A 28 45.59 12.41 -43.55
N LEU A 29 44.40 12.23 -42.95
CA LEU A 29 43.86 10.92 -42.65
C LEU A 29 43.18 10.38 -43.91
N VAL A 30 43.59 9.20 -44.35
CA VAL A 30 42.97 8.48 -45.48
C VAL A 30 41.82 7.65 -44.91
N ASN A 31 40.59 7.92 -45.32
CA ASN A 31 39.42 7.18 -44.82
C ASN A 31 38.71 6.54 -46.01
N PRO A 32 38.94 5.26 -46.33
CA PRO A 32 38.19 4.52 -47.32
C PRO A 32 36.81 4.20 -46.75
N SER A 33 35.84 5.09 -46.90
CA SER A 33 34.44 4.83 -46.49
C SER A 33 33.72 3.97 -47.54
N GLY A 34 33.07 2.92 -47.07
CA GLY A 34 32.27 1.97 -47.88
C GLY A 34 30.96 1.59 -47.18
N GLU A 35 30.37 2.50 -46.42
CA GLU A 35 29.11 2.24 -45.76
C GLU A 35 27.96 2.30 -46.77
N PHE A 36 27.00 1.31 -46.64
CA PHE A 36 25.78 1.33 -47.46
C PHE A 36 24.91 2.55 -47.08
N LYS A 37 24.39 3.25 -48.05
CA LYS A 37 23.55 4.44 -47.85
C LYS A 37 22.05 4.09 -47.97
N ASN A 38 21.69 3.02 -48.71
CA ASN A 38 20.31 2.60 -48.95
C ASN A 38 20.21 1.11 -49.29
N GLU A 39 19.01 0.61 -49.46
CA GLU A 39 18.67 -0.76 -49.77
C GLU A 39 19.11 -1.14 -51.19
N GLU A 40 19.15 -0.18 -52.13
CA GLU A 40 19.56 -0.44 -53.52
C GLU A 40 21.05 -0.74 -53.64
N GLU A 41 21.89 -0.07 -52.86
CA GLU A 41 23.32 -0.35 -52.80
C GLU A 41 23.59 -1.77 -52.25
N ILE A 42 22.79 -2.24 -51.29
CA ILE A 42 22.85 -3.63 -50.78
C ILE A 42 22.52 -4.59 -51.91
N GLY A 43 21.48 -4.27 -52.71
CA GLY A 43 21.04 -5.11 -53.83
C GLY A 43 22.07 -5.18 -54.96
N SER A 44 22.92 -4.18 -55.12
CA SER A 44 23.93 -4.09 -56.18
C SER A 44 25.22 -4.88 -55.90
N ILE A 45 25.32 -5.54 -54.79
CA ILE A 45 26.48 -6.38 -54.41
C ILE A 45 26.58 -7.57 -55.38
N VAL A 46 27.75 -7.77 -55.92
CA VAL A 46 28.03 -8.95 -56.80
C VAL A 46 28.32 -10.15 -55.91
N LEU A 47 27.47 -11.19 -56.01
CA LEU A 47 27.58 -12.46 -55.29
C LEU A 47 28.54 -13.46 -55.94
N ALA A 48 28.50 -13.51 -57.27
CA ALA A 48 29.27 -14.41 -58.11
C ALA A 48 29.37 -13.87 -59.50
N THR A 49 30.27 -14.41 -60.28
CA THR A 49 30.33 -14.17 -61.72
C THR A 49 29.95 -15.48 -62.42
N SER A 50 29.00 -15.39 -63.34
CA SER A 50 28.57 -16.54 -64.17
C SER A 50 29.75 -17.07 -65.00
N PRO A 51 29.72 -18.34 -65.41
CA PRO A 51 30.73 -18.88 -66.37
C PRO A 51 30.86 -18.09 -67.66
N SER A 52 29.82 -17.32 -68.03
CA SER A 52 29.81 -16.41 -69.17
C SER A 52 30.40 -15.04 -68.91
N GLY A 53 30.93 -14.80 -67.66
CA GLY A 53 31.50 -13.49 -67.30
C GLY A 53 30.45 -12.47 -66.79
N ALA A 54 29.16 -12.77 -66.79
CA ALA A 54 28.10 -11.86 -66.31
C ALA A 54 28.02 -11.82 -64.77
N PRO A 55 27.97 -10.64 -64.15
CA PRO A 55 27.83 -10.52 -62.69
C PRO A 55 26.42 -10.95 -62.26
N VAL A 56 26.32 -11.74 -61.15
CA VAL A 56 25.08 -12.09 -60.45
C VAL A 56 25.00 -11.20 -59.23
N TYR A 57 24.00 -10.32 -59.21
CA TYR A 57 23.80 -9.39 -58.11
C TYR A 57 22.95 -10.02 -57.00
N LEU A 58 23.07 -9.46 -55.78
CA LEU A 58 22.25 -9.90 -54.66
C LEU A 58 20.75 -9.76 -54.93
N ARG A 59 20.32 -8.67 -55.56
CA ARG A 59 18.94 -8.43 -55.98
C ARG A 59 18.36 -9.45 -56.94
N ASP A 60 19.20 -10.20 -57.65
CA ASP A 60 18.75 -11.23 -58.62
C ASP A 60 18.28 -12.52 -57.92
N VAL A 61 18.74 -12.74 -56.66
CA VAL A 61 18.46 -13.97 -55.89
C VAL A 61 17.69 -13.72 -54.59
N VAL A 62 17.58 -12.49 -54.12
CA VAL A 62 16.83 -12.15 -52.89
C VAL A 62 15.97 -10.92 -53.12
N THR A 63 14.88 -10.85 -52.37
CA THR A 63 14.04 -9.64 -52.29
C THR A 63 14.51 -8.83 -51.07
N ILE A 64 14.95 -7.60 -51.29
CA ILE A 64 15.35 -6.67 -50.25
C ILE A 64 14.20 -5.74 -49.99
N SER A 65 13.79 -5.63 -48.74
CA SER A 65 12.72 -4.71 -48.30
C SER A 65 13.03 -4.13 -46.95
N ARG A 66 12.74 -2.85 -46.78
CA ARG A 66 12.78 -2.19 -45.47
C ARG A 66 11.42 -2.30 -44.78
N GLY A 67 11.40 -2.55 -43.53
CA GLY A 67 10.15 -2.69 -42.77
C GLY A 67 10.39 -2.91 -41.30
N TYR A 68 9.33 -2.99 -40.55
CA TYR A 68 9.40 -3.37 -39.14
C TYR A 68 9.80 -4.84 -38.95
N GLN A 69 10.36 -5.15 -37.83
CA GLN A 69 10.72 -6.52 -37.46
C GLN A 69 9.51 -7.46 -37.59
N THR A 70 9.70 -8.56 -38.35
CA THR A 70 8.67 -9.60 -38.54
C THR A 70 9.27 -10.98 -38.23
N PRO A 71 8.65 -11.82 -37.37
CA PRO A 71 7.48 -11.47 -36.54
C PRO A 71 7.82 -10.39 -35.52
N ALA A 72 6.86 -9.56 -35.22
CA ALA A 72 6.98 -8.60 -34.12
C ALA A 72 7.17 -9.36 -32.78
N GLN A 73 7.94 -8.77 -31.87
CA GLN A 73 8.15 -9.35 -30.53
C GLN A 73 7.33 -8.62 -29.49
N PHE A 74 7.14 -7.33 -29.67
CA PHE A 74 6.40 -6.45 -28.78
C PHE A 74 5.67 -5.39 -29.59
N LEU A 75 4.42 -5.08 -29.22
CA LEU A 75 3.64 -4.01 -29.84
C LEU A 75 3.03 -3.14 -28.73
N ASN A 76 3.08 -1.83 -28.91
CA ASN A 76 2.41 -0.88 -28.06
C ASN A 76 1.39 -0.11 -28.90
N ARG A 77 0.16 0.02 -28.37
CA ARG A 77 -0.94 0.75 -29.02
C ARG A 77 -1.57 1.72 -28.04
N PHE A 78 -1.94 2.88 -28.55
CA PHE A 78 -2.69 3.89 -27.81
C PHE A 78 -4.02 4.15 -28.49
N THR A 79 -5.09 4.10 -27.70
CA THR A 79 -6.48 4.30 -28.14
C THR A 79 -7.06 5.47 -27.34
N TRP A 80 -7.60 6.45 -28.07
CA TRP A 80 -8.18 7.68 -27.51
C TRP A 80 -9.38 8.13 -28.34
N LYS A 81 -10.12 9.09 -27.82
CA LYS A 81 -11.23 9.72 -28.52
C LYS A 81 -10.77 11.03 -29.15
N ASP A 82 -10.97 11.19 -30.45
CA ASP A 82 -10.61 12.42 -31.15
C ASP A 82 -11.60 13.57 -30.91
N ALA A 83 -11.30 14.76 -31.43
CA ALA A 83 -12.16 15.92 -31.29
C ALA A 83 -13.56 15.76 -31.90
N SER A 84 -13.75 14.80 -32.83
CA SER A 84 -15.05 14.44 -33.42
C SER A 84 -15.83 13.45 -32.57
N GLY A 85 -15.27 12.97 -31.44
CA GLY A 85 -15.86 11.98 -30.57
C GLY A 85 -15.72 10.53 -31.08
N GLN A 86 -14.86 10.28 -32.07
CA GLN A 86 -14.60 8.93 -32.59
C GLN A 86 -13.35 8.33 -31.94
N TRP A 87 -13.40 7.02 -31.69
CA TRP A 87 -12.27 6.28 -31.18
C TRP A 87 -11.21 6.05 -32.27
N GLN A 88 -10.00 6.50 -31.98
CA GLN A 88 -8.81 6.28 -32.82
C GLN A 88 -7.83 5.36 -32.07
N SER A 89 -7.13 4.50 -32.82
CA SER A 89 -6.12 3.60 -32.28
C SER A 89 -4.91 3.55 -33.18
N THR A 90 -3.72 3.81 -32.63
CA THR A 90 -2.47 3.82 -33.41
C THR A 90 -1.35 3.10 -32.66
N ARG A 91 -0.25 2.82 -33.36
CA ARG A 91 1.00 2.40 -32.69
C ARG A 91 1.54 3.54 -31.85
N ALA A 92 2.08 3.20 -30.68
CA ALA A 92 2.62 4.17 -29.76
C ALA A 92 4.03 3.78 -29.28
N ILE A 93 4.73 4.75 -28.79
CA ILE A 93 5.96 4.59 -28.01
C ILE A 93 5.65 5.12 -26.60
N THR A 94 5.83 4.28 -25.62
CA THR A 94 5.64 4.68 -24.22
C THR A 94 6.98 4.98 -23.58
N LEU A 95 7.14 6.21 -23.08
CA LEU A 95 8.30 6.66 -22.31
C LEU A 95 7.95 6.59 -20.83
N ALA A 96 8.73 5.85 -20.07
CA ALA A 96 8.65 5.82 -18.62
C ALA A 96 9.70 6.78 -18.04
N VAL A 97 9.23 7.78 -17.31
CA VAL A 97 10.09 8.73 -16.62
C VAL A 97 10.02 8.47 -15.12
N SER A 98 11.16 8.19 -14.49
CA SER A 98 11.24 7.84 -13.09
C SER A 98 11.92 8.93 -12.29
N MET A 99 11.37 9.23 -11.12
CA MET A 99 11.92 10.20 -10.17
C MET A 99 13.20 9.64 -9.53
N ARG A 100 14.17 10.51 -9.27
CA ARG A 100 15.36 10.17 -8.48
C ARG A 100 14.98 10.00 -7.01
N THR A 101 15.65 9.07 -6.33
CA THR A 101 15.48 8.88 -4.89
C THR A 101 15.80 10.18 -4.14
N GLY A 102 14.92 10.57 -3.20
CA GLY A 102 15.10 11.76 -2.37
C GLY A 102 14.56 13.06 -2.96
N THR A 103 13.97 13.07 -4.17
CA THR A 103 13.27 14.22 -4.73
C THR A 103 11.76 14.18 -4.41
N GLN A 104 11.08 15.32 -4.56
CA GLN A 104 9.66 15.44 -4.34
C GLN A 104 8.87 15.21 -5.63
N VAL A 105 7.77 14.43 -5.56
CA VAL A 105 6.96 14.07 -6.74
C VAL A 105 6.34 15.31 -7.41
N ALA A 106 5.90 16.31 -6.63
CA ALA A 106 5.29 17.51 -7.18
C ALA A 106 6.32 18.38 -7.93
N GLU A 107 7.57 18.48 -7.44
CA GLU A 107 8.65 19.20 -8.09
C GLU A 107 9.08 18.48 -9.37
N PHE A 108 9.27 17.16 -9.28
CA PHE A 108 9.53 16.31 -10.42
C PHE A 108 8.47 16.47 -11.51
N GLY A 109 7.17 16.50 -11.15
CA GLY A 109 6.08 16.72 -12.10
C GLY A 109 6.22 18.03 -12.88
N LYS A 110 6.57 19.14 -12.20
CA LYS A 110 6.79 20.45 -12.82
C LYS A 110 7.99 20.45 -13.76
N GLU A 111 9.09 19.80 -13.38
CA GLU A 111 10.28 19.66 -14.23
C GLU A 111 9.96 18.85 -15.50
N VAL A 112 9.22 17.76 -15.35
CA VAL A 112 8.76 16.93 -16.48
C VAL A 112 7.84 17.75 -17.39
N ASP A 113 6.90 18.52 -16.85
CA ASP A 113 6.01 19.38 -17.63
C ASP A 113 6.78 20.44 -18.43
N ALA A 114 7.78 21.05 -17.81
CA ALA A 114 8.62 22.03 -18.49
C ALA A 114 9.43 21.40 -19.64
N ALA A 115 10.05 20.25 -19.40
CA ALA A 115 10.81 19.52 -20.42
C ALA A 115 9.93 19.03 -21.57
N LEU A 116 8.71 18.61 -21.27
CA LEU A 116 7.75 18.17 -22.28
C LEU A 116 7.20 19.34 -23.11
N ALA A 117 7.00 20.52 -22.50
CA ALA A 117 6.60 21.73 -23.22
C ALA A 117 7.68 22.18 -24.20
N GLU A 118 8.96 22.12 -23.80
CA GLU A 118 10.08 22.39 -24.68
C GLU A 118 10.20 21.38 -25.83
N THR A 119 10.09 20.09 -25.50
CA THR A 119 10.18 18.99 -26.48
C THR A 119 9.04 19.05 -27.49
N ARG A 120 7.84 19.40 -27.06
CA ARG A 120 6.66 19.50 -27.94
C ARG A 120 6.86 20.46 -29.10
N ALA A 121 7.63 21.53 -28.88
CA ALA A 121 7.97 22.50 -29.95
C ALA A 121 8.89 21.92 -31.04
N LEU A 122 9.58 20.81 -30.75
CA LEU A 122 10.49 20.11 -31.64
C LEU A 122 9.84 18.90 -32.35
N LEU A 123 8.66 18.48 -31.90
CA LEU A 123 7.97 17.30 -32.47
C LEU A 123 7.11 17.68 -33.65
N PRO A 124 6.93 16.78 -34.65
CA PRO A 124 5.99 16.94 -35.74
C PRO A 124 4.55 17.16 -35.26
N ASP A 125 3.78 17.98 -35.99
CA ASP A 125 2.40 18.33 -35.65
C ASP A 125 1.43 17.14 -35.69
N ASP A 126 1.75 16.09 -36.44
CA ASP A 126 0.97 14.85 -36.56
C ASP A 126 1.22 13.86 -35.43
N LEU A 127 2.14 14.13 -34.53
CA LEU A 127 2.44 13.29 -33.38
C LEU A 127 1.47 13.59 -32.23
N ILE A 128 0.74 12.58 -31.80
CA ILE A 128 -0.14 12.67 -30.64
C ILE A 128 0.65 12.37 -29.38
N TYR A 129 0.64 13.34 -28.48
CA TYR A 129 1.25 13.27 -27.17
C TYR A 129 0.16 13.12 -26.11
N ALA A 130 0.24 12.07 -25.28
CA ALA A 130 -0.72 11.80 -24.22
C ALA A 130 -0.04 11.17 -22.99
N ARG A 131 -0.62 11.39 -21.82
CA ARG A 131 -0.19 10.76 -20.57
C ARG A 131 -1.04 9.52 -20.32
N THR A 132 -0.39 8.39 -20.17
CA THR A 132 -1.06 7.12 -19.84
C THR A 132 -1.09 6.86 -18.32
N SER A 133 -0.17 7.48 -17.58
CA SER A 133 -0.12 7.49 -16.13
C SER A 133 0.50 8.80 -15.66
N ASP A 134 -0.16 9.49 -14.73
CA ASP A 134 0.28 10.77 -14.16
C ASP A 134 0.24 10.72 -12.63
N GLN A 135 1.30 10.16 -12.06
CA GLN A 135 1.42 10.05 -10.60
C GLN A 135 1.57 11.43 -9.92
N PRO A 136 2.34 12.41 -10.44
CA PRO A 136 2.41 13.73 -9.85
C PRO A 136 1.07 14.40 -9.66
N ARG A 137 0.20 14.36 -10.66
CA ARG A 137 -1.17 14.89 -10.58
C ARG A 137 -2.00 14.18 -9.51
N GLN A 138 -1.96 12.86 -9.45
CA GLN A 138 -2.71 12.09 -8.46
C GLN A 138 -2.23 12.39 -7.03
N VAL A 139 -0.93 12.57 -6.84
CA VAL A 139 -0.35 12.94 -5.53
C VAL A 139 -0.78 14.35 -5.14
N GLU A 140 -0.75 15.32 -6.05
CA GLU A 140 -1.20 16.69 -5.79
C GLU A 140 -2.68 16.75 -5.39
N GLU A 141 -3.54 16.04 -6.11
CA GLU A 141 -4.97 15.91 -5.78
C GLU A 141 -5.18 15.26 -4.41
N ASN A 142 -4.45 14.20 -4.09
CA ASN A 142 -4.56 13.53 -2.80
C ASN A 142 -4.06 14.41 -1.65
N VAL A 143 -2.92 15.09 -1.82
CA VAL A 143 -2.39 16.02 -0.80
C VAL A 143 -3.39 17.16 -0.56
N HIS A 144 -3.97 17.72 -1.63
CA HIS A 144 -4.99 18.76 -1.51
C HIS A 144 -6.22 18.27 -0.73
N LEU A 145 -6.73 17.08 -1.06
CA LEU A 145 -7.88 16.47 -0.38
C LEU A 145 -7.60 16.22 1.11
N PHE A 146 -6.41 15.73 1.44
CA PHE A 146 -6.02 15.52 2.84
C PHE A 146 -5.81 16.82 3.60
N MET A 147 -5.29 17.86 2.95
CA MET A 147 -5.19 19.19 3.56
C MET A 147 -6.56 19.80 3.84
N MET A 148 -7.53 19.64 2.94
CA MET A 148 -8.92 20.05 3.18
C MET A 148 -9.51 19.28 4.37
N SER A 149 -9.33 17.96 4.41
CA SER A 149 -9.79 17.12 5.52
C SER A 149 -9.14 17.52 6.86
N LEU A 150 -7.88 17.95 6.87
CA LEU A 150 -7.22 18.49 8.05
C LEU A 150 -7.90 19.78 8.54
N TRP A 151 -8.20 20.72 7.63
CA TRP A 151 -8.89 21.96 7.99
C TRP A 151 -10.32 21.69 8.48
N GLU A 152 -11.06 20.79 7.84
CA GLU A 152 -12.38 20.36 8.31
C GLU A 152 -12.30 19.76 9.71
N ALA A 153 -11.31 18.90 9.97
CA ALA A 153 -11.09 18.32 11.29
C ALA A 153 -10.80 19.39 12.34
N VAL A 154 -9.94 20.37 12.04
CA VAL A 154 -9.65 21.49 12.95
C VAL A 154 -10.93 22.28 13.27
N ILE A 155 -11.74 22.60 12.28
CA ILE A 155 -13.00 23.33 12.47
C ILE A 155 -13.96 22.52 13.35
N LEU A 156 -14.13 21.22 13.09
CA LEU A 156 -14.99 20.34 13.87
C LEU A 156 -14.54 20.23 15.32
N VAL A 157 -13.25 20.09 15.55
CA VAL A 157 -12.68 20.04 16.91
C VAL A 157 -12.91 21.35 17.67
N VAL A 158 -12.73 22.50 17.02
CA VAL A 158 -13.02 23.83 17.63
C VAL A 158 -14.50 23.95 17.94
N LEU A 159 -15.41 23.50 17.08
CA LEU A 159 -16.84 23.51 17.32
C LEU A 159 -17.22 22.60 18.50
N VAL A 160 -16.65 21.40 18.59
CA VAL A 160 -16.84 20.50 19.73
C VAL A 160 -16.37 21.14 21.03
N ALA A 161 -15.22 21.82 21.01
CA ALA A 161 -14.71 22.54 22.19
C ALA A 161 -15.65 23.67 22.58
N LEU A 162 -16.17 24.45 21.62
CA LEU A 162 -17.13 25.55 21.88
C LEU A 162 -18.39 25.03 22.56
N VAL A 163 -18.99 23.97 22.04
CA VAL A 163 -20.19 23.35 22.61
C VAL A 163 -19.88 22.69 23.95
N GLY A 164 -18.76 22.00 24.06
CA GLY A 164 -18.36 21.25 25.26
C GLY A 164 -18.07 22.13 26.46
N PHE A 165 -17.34 23.22 26.27
CA PHE A 165 -17.03 24.15 27.37
C PHE A 165 -18.19 25.09 27.72
N TRP A 166 -19.10 25.35 26.77
CA TRP A 166 -20.20 26.31 26.96
C TRP A 166 -19.74 27.73 27.39
N GLU A 167 -18.45 28.02 27.16
CA GLU A 167 -17.78 29.26 27.49
C GLU A 167 -16.77 29.61 26.39
N TRP A 168 -17.02 30.72 25.70
CA TRP A 168 -16.24 31.12 24.53
C TRP A 168 -14.74 31.32 24.83
N ARG A 169 -14.38 31.77 26.06
CA ARG A 169 -12.97 32.03 26.43
C ARG A 169 -12.15 30.77 26.49
N SER A 170 -12.68 29.73 27.08
CA SER A 170 -12.04 28.41 27.11
C SER A 170 -11.97 27.78 25.72
N ALA A 171 -13.02 27.95 24.93
CA ALA A 171 -13.03 27.48 23.55
C ALA A 171 -11.99 28.20 22.68
N VAL A 172 -11.84 29.53 22.83
CA VAL A 172 -10.82 30.31 22.13
C VAL A 172 -9.40 29.91 22.59
N LEU A 173 -9.20 29.66 23.89
CA LEU A 173 -7.91 29.16 24.39
C LEU A 173 -7.50 27.86 23.70
N MET A 174 -8.45 26.91 23.58
CA MET A 174 -8.23 25.65 22.87
C MET A 174 -8.05 25.85 21.36
N ALA A 175 -8.90 26.68 20.76
CA ALA A 175 -8.84 26.96 19.32
C ALA A 175 -7.47 27.54 18.92
N LEU A 176 -6.87 28.38 19.74
CA LEU A 176 -5.55 28.97 19.49
C LEU A 176 -4.40 27.99 19.72
N SER A 177 -4.56 27.03 20.63
CA SER A 177 -3.51 26.01 20.88
C SER A 177 -3.27 25.09 19.69
N ILE A 178 -4.34 24.78 18.93
CA ILE A 178 -4.26 23.85 17.80
C ILE A 178 -3.32 24.35 16.69
N PRO A 179 -3.52 25.55 16.09
CA PRO A 179 -2.62 26.03 15.04
C PRO A 179 -1.19 26.24 15.55
N VAL A 180 -0.99 26.69 16.77
CA VAL A 180 0.36 26.83 17.35
C VAL A 180 1.07 25.48 17.41
N THR A 181 0.37 24.45 17.88
CA THR A 181 0.92 23.08 17.94
C THR A 181 1.20 22.52 16.52
N LEU A 182 0.30 22.74 15.56
CA LEU A 182 0.48 22.29 14.17
C LEU A 182 1.69 22.98 13.52
N PHE A 183 1.83 24.31 13.65
CA PHE A 183 3.00 25.03 13.10
C PHE A 183 4.31 24.58 13.74
N MET A 184 4.30 24.32 15.05
CA MET A 184 5.45 23.78 15.74
C MET A 184 5.78 22.36 15.23
N THR A 185 4.76 21.52 14.98
CA THR A 185 4.92 20.18 14.39
C THR A 185 5.50 20.26 12.99
N PHE A 186 5.03 21.18 12.14
CA PHE A 186 5.62 21.38 10.81
C PHE A 186 7.09 21.81 10.88
N GLY A 187 7.44 22.65 11.87
CA GLY A 187 8.84 23.00 12.13
C GLY A 187 9.69 21.79 12.51
N MET A 188 9.17 20.92 13.39
CA MET A 188 9.85 19.67 13.79
C MET A 188 9.95 18.68 12.63
N MET A 189 8.92 18.55 11.81
CA MET A 189 8.95 17.72 10.57
C MET A 189 10.05 18.20 9.63
N LYS A 190 10.18 19.51 9.40
CA LYS A 190 11.24 20.10 8.56
C LYS A 190 12.63 19.79 9.11
N LEU A 191 12.82 19.90 10.44
CA LEU A 191 14.08 19.54 11.07
C LEU A 191 14.41 18.04 10.97
N ALA A 192 13.37 17.19 10.96
CA ALA A 192 13.52 15.75 10.76
C ALA A 192 13.65 15.35 9.26
N GLY A 193 13.61 16.31 8.34
CA GLY A 193 13.67 16.02 6.90
C GLY A 193 12.44 15.31 6.35
N LEU A 194 11.27 15.51 6.96
CA LEU A 194 10.01 14.88 6.55
C LEU A 194 9.19 15.82 5.67
N ASP A 195 8.71 15.29 4.56
CA ASP A 195 7.86 16.01 3.64
C ASP A 195 6.38 15.99 4.04
N ILE A 196 5.63 16.98 3.56
CA ILE A 196 4.17 17.00 3.64
C ILE A 196 3.65 16.05 2.57
N GLN A 197 3.10 14.93 3.00
CA GLN A 197 2.59 13.85 2.17
C GLN A 197 1.33 13.25 2.80
N GLN A 198 0.64 12.38 2.07
CA GLN A 198 -0.61 11.75 2.52
C GLN A 198 -0.50 11.13 3.93
N VAL A 199 0.57 10.34 4.21
CA VAL A 199 0.76 9.69 5.51
C VAL A 199 1.03 10.71 6.62
N SER A 200 1.85 11.75 6.35
CA SER A 200 2.15 12.79 7.34
C SER A 200 0.91 13.64 7.68
N ILE A 201 0.08 13.99 6.68
CA ILE A 201 -1.16 14.74 6.90
C ILE A 201 -2.18 13.88 7.66
N ALA A 202 -2.36 12.62 7.26
CA ALA A 202 -3.22 11.68 8.00
C ALA A 202 -2.77 11.54 9.46
N SER A 203 -1.45 11.47 9.70
CA SER A 203 -0.88 11.44 11.05
C SER A 203 -1.23 12.70 11.85
N LEU A 204 -1.23 13.89 11.22
CA LEU A 204 -1.66 15.13 11.86
C LEU A 204 -3.15 15.12 12.20
N ILE A 205 -4.01 14.57 11.31
CA ILE A 205 -5.45 14.43 11.58
C ILE A 205 -5.68 13.46 12.76
N ILE A 206 -4.97 12.33 12.79
CA ILE A 206 -5.02 11.38 13.91
C ILE A 206 -4.53 12.04 15.20
N ALA A 207 -3.42 12.79 15.12
CA ALA A 207 -2.85 13.51 16.25
C ALA A 207 -3.81 14.57 16.78
N LEU A 208 -4.60 15.22 15.92
CA LEU A 208 -5.44 16.36 16.28
C LEU A 208 -6.35 16.06 17.48
N GLY A 209 -6.96 14.89 17.53
CA GLY A 209 -7.74 14.43 18.67
C GLY A 209 -6.93 14.33 19.96
N LEU A 210 -5.69 13.83 19.86
CA LEU A 210 -4.77 13.68 20.98
C LEU A 210 -4.16 15.02 21.42
N LEU A 211 -3.99 15.96 20.50
CA LEU A 211 -3.41 17.28 20.76
C LEU A 211 -4.33 18.16 21.62
N VAL A 212 -5.63 17.89 21.62
CA VAL A 212 -6.62 18.64 22.39
C VAL A 212 -6.63 18.22 23.86
N ASP A 213 -6.23 17.00 24.20
CA ASP A 213 -6.26 16.47 25.57
C ASP A 213 -5.45 17.32 26.55
N ASP A 214 -4.18 17.59 26.25
CA ASP A 214 -3.28 18.33 27.14
C ASP A 214 -3.75 19.78 27.42
N PRO A 215 -4.09 20.60 26.39
CA PRO A 215 -4.64 21.94 26.58
C PRO A 215 -5.97 21.98 27.34
N VAL A 216 -6.86 20.99 27.12
CA VAL A 216 -8.15 20.88 27.85
C VAL A 216 -7.89 20.66 29.32
N VAL A 217 -7.02 19.72 29.68
CA VAL A 217 -6.72 19.39 31.07
C VAL A 217 -6.00 20.57 31.75
N ALA A 218 -5.02 21.21 31.10
CA ALA A 218 -4.31 22.36 31.62
C ALA A 218 -5.25 23.57 31.81
N GLY A 219 -6.11 23.86 30.85
CA GLY A 219 -7.09 24.96 30.93
C GLY A 219 -8.13 24.75 32.03
N ASP A 220 -8.61 23.51 32.20
CA ASP A 220 -9.57 23.16 33.27
C ASP A 220 -8.91 23.27 34.66
N ALA A 221 -7.63 22.88 34.78
CA ALA A 221 -6.85 23.05 36.04
C ALA A 221 -6.70 24.52 36.40
N ILE A 222 -6.37 25.40 35.44
CA ILE A 222 -6.29 26.87 35.70
C ILE A 222 -7.64 27.40 36.20
N LYS A 223 -8.73 26.97 35.60
CA LYS A 223 -10.09 27.39 36.02
C LYS A 223 -10.41 26.93 37.44
N ARG A 224 -10.07 25.72 37.79
CA ARG A 224 -10.31 25.20 39.15
C ARG A 224 -9.54 26.01 40.17
N ASP A 225 -8.26 26.32 39.92
CA ASP A 225 -7.48 27.14 40.82
C ASP A 225 -7.99 28.59 40.93
N LEU A 226 -8.49 29.16 39.82
CA LEU A 226 -9.19 30.46 39.83
C LEU A 226 -10.47 30.41 40.67
N ALA A 227 -11.22 29.34 40.62
CA ALA A 227 -12.46 29.15 41.40
C ALA A 227 -12.19 28.97 42.92
N LEU A 228 -11.02 28.44 43.27
CA LEU A 228 -10.53 28.37 44.68
C LEU A 228 -10.10 29.74 45.20
N GLY A 229 -10.12 30.80 44.40
CA GLY A 229 -9.77 32.16 44.85
C GLY A 229 -8.29 32.53 44.72
N HIS A 230 -7.48 31.69 44.09
CA HIS A 230 -6.09 32.04 43.83
C HIS A 230 -5.95 33.19 42.82
N PRO A 231 -4.97 34.09 42.97
CA PRO A 231 -4.70 35.14 42.00
C PRO A 231 -4.46 34.58 40.60
N PRO A 232 -4.89 35.27 39.50
CA PRO A 232 -4.77 34.77 38.16
C PRO A 232 -3.36 34.33 37.73
N ILE A 233 -2.34 35.04 38.19
CA ILE A 233 -0.94 34.72 37.93
C ILE A 233 -0.52 33.41 38.60
N VAL A 234 -0.99 33.12 39.84
CA VAL A 234 -0.72 31.88 40.57
C VAL A 234 -1.50 30.73 39.93
N SER A 235 -2.78 30.91 39.64
CA SER A 235 -3.63 29.91 39.04
C SER A 235 -3.11 29.46 37.65
N ALA A 236 -2.55 30.41 36.87
CA ALA A 236 -2.03 30.14 35.55
C ALA A 236 -0.88 29.13 35.53
N TRP A 237 0.02 29.15 36.53
CA TRP A 237 1.13 28.18 36.58
C TRP A 237 0.87 27.02 37.54
N LEU A 238 0.21 27.25 38.65
CA LEU A 238 0.00 26.22 39.70
C LEU A 238 -0.91 25.11 39.22
N GLY A 239 -2.03 25.43 38.55
CA GLY A 239 -3.01 24.47 38.04
C GLY A 239 -2.36 23.44 37.10
N PRO A 240 -1.73 23.85 35.99
CA PRO A 240 -1.04 22.92 35.07
C PRO A 240 0.12 22.18 35.75
N THR A 241 0.87 22.81 36.68
CA THR A 241 2.01 22.17 37.34
C THR A 241 1.61 21.01 38.24
N LYS A 242 0.46 21.08 38.92
CA LYS A 242 -0.08 19.98 39.75
C LYS A 242 -0.30 18.71 38.91
N LEU A 243 -0.77 18.86 37.68
CA LEU A 243 -1.07 17.74 36.77
C LEU A 243 0.05 17.42 35.76
N ALA A 244 1.19 18.14 35.83
CA ALA A 244 2.27 18.01 34.87
C ALA A 244 2.83 16.58 34.78
N GLY A 245 2.95 15.88 35.91
CA GLY A 245 3.41 14.48 35.95
C GLY A 245 2.46 13.54 35.25
N ALA A 246 1.16 13.54 35.59
CA ALA A 246 0.16 12.66 34.98
C ALA A 246 0.04 12.88 33.48
N ILE A 247 -0.03 14.15 33.05
CA ILE A 247 -0.11 14.49 31.62
C ILE A 247 1.18 14.07 30.88
N MET A 248 2.35 14.21 31.50
CA MET A 248 3.63 13.78 30.91
C MET A 248 3.63 12.28 30.64
N PHE A 249 3.22 11.45 31.61
CA PHE A 249 3.18 10.02 31.43
C PHE A 249 2.06 9.58 30.47
N ALA A 250 0.93 10.29 30.44
CA ALA A 250 -0.11 10.06 29.43
C ALA A 250 0.43 10.33 28.01
N THR A 251 1.13 11.45 27.82
CA THR A 251 1.79 11.76 26.54
C THR A 251 2.86 10.73 26.19
N LEU A 252 3.70 10.33 27.18
CA LEU A 252 4.75 9.32 27.00
C LEU A 252 4.16 7.97 26.60
N THR A 253 3.07 7.51 27.21
CA THR A 253 2.43 6.25 26.84
C THR A 253 1.85 6.28 25.43
N ASN A 254 1.31 7.42 24.99
CA ASN A 254 0.91 7.60 23.61
C ASN A 254 2.10 7.54 22.64
N ILE A 255 3.19 8.22 22.93
CA ILE A 255 4.43 8.18 22.12
C ILE A 255 4.95 6.74 22.01
N VAL A 256 5.09 6.06 23.15
CA VAL A 256 5.60 4.69 23.25
C VAL A 256 4.71 3.68 22.50
N SER A 257 3.42 3.95 22.36
CA SER A 257 2.53 3.10 21.55
C SER A 257 2.85 3.14 20.06
N TYR A 258 3.40 4.24 19.55
CA TYR A 258 3.71 4.41 18.14
C TYR A 258 5.18 4.13 17.78
N LEU A 259 6.12 4.43 18.67
CA LEU A 259 7.56 4.26 18.38
C LEU A 259 7.97 2.87 17.87
N PRO A 260 7.39 1.75 18.35
CA PRO A 260 7.76 0.41 17.87
C PRO A 260 7.50 0.20 16.36
N PHE A 261 6.65 1.03 15.73
CA PHE A 261 6.45 0.97 14.27
C PHE A 261 7.70 1.34 13.47
N LEU A 262 8.66 2.05 14.05
CA LEU A 262 9.96 2.33 13.43
C LEU A 262 10.82 1.06 13.24
N THR A 263 10.49 -0.03 13.92
CA THR A 263 11.20 -1.32 13.81
C THR A 263 10.63 -2.22 12.73
N LEU A 264 9.57 -1.81 12.04
CA LEU A 264 8.99 -2.60 10.95
C LEU A 264 9.99 -2.72 9.79
N PRO A 265 10.26 -3.95 9.32
CA PRO A 265 11.10 -4.18 8.16
C PRO A 265 10.34 -3.88 6.86
N ASP A 266 11.06 -3.95 5.75
CA ASP A 266 10.55 -3.94 4.38
C ASP A 266 9.80 -2.65 3.97
N ASP A 267 9.07 -2.73 2.89
CA ASP A 267 8.34 -1.60 2.32
C ASP A 267 7.18 -1.13 3.20
N SER A 268 6.59 -2.02 4.01
CA SER A 268 5.55 -1.65 4.98
C SER A 268 6.10 -0.72 6.07
N GLY A 269 7.33 -0.97 6.54
CA GLY A 269 8.01 -0.08 7.49
C GLY A 269 8.32 1.29 6.89
N LYS A 270 8.83 1.33 5.65
CA LYS A 270 9.09 2.58 4.93
C LYS A 270 7.80 3.39 4.72
N PHE A 271 6.71 2.72 4.37
CA PHE A 271 5.40 3.36 4.15
C PHE A 271 4.89 4.07 5.41
N VAL A 272 4.96 3.41 6.58
CA VAL A 272 4.45 4.00 7.84
C VAL A 272 5.48 4.80 8.61
N PHE A 273 6.74 4.89 8.17
CA PHE A 273 7.84 5.54 8.90
C PHE A 273 7.51 6.95 9.38
N THR A 274 6.84 7.75 8.55
CA THR A 274 6.50 9.14 8.89
C THR A 274 5.43 9.24 9.96
N LEU A 275 4.56 8.24 10.10
CA LEU A 275 3.44 8.26 11.04
C LEU A 275 3.91 8.35 12.51
N PRO A 276 4.75 7.44 13.06
CA PRO A 276 5.21 7.54 14.43
C PRO A 276 6.06 8.80 14.70
N VAL A 277 6.82 9.27 13.70
CA VAL A 277 7.64 10.48 13.85
C VAL A 277 6.79 11.73 13.92
N VAL A 278 5.80 11.87 13.04
CA VAL A 278 4.88 13.03 13.04
C VAL A 278 4.00 13.03 14.28
N LEU A 279 3.45 11.87 14.68
CA LEU A 279 2.66 11.74 15.91
C LEU A 279 3.49 12.10 17.15
N THR A 280 4.71 11.58 17.25
CA THR A 280 5.62 11.92 18.37
C THR A 280 5.93 13.41 18.39
N SER A 281 6.27 14.00 17.25
CA SER A 281 6.53 15.43 17.11
C SER A 281 5.33 16.27 17.53
N SER A 282 4.13 15.87 17.10
CA SER A 282 2.88 16.54 17.44
C SER A 282 2.57 16.49 18.92
N LEU A 283 2.75 15.33 19.55
CA LEU A 283 2.52 15.14 20.99
C LEU A 283 3.54 15.93 21.83
N VAL A 284 4.81 15.95 21.42
CA VAL A 284 5.84 16.77 22.08
C VAL A 284 5.53 18.26 21.92
N ALA A 285 5.13 18.70 20.73
CA ALA A 285 4.70 20.08 20.47
C ALA A 285 3.49 20.47 21.34
N SER A 286 2.46 19.60 21.41
CA SER A 286 1.29 19.81 22.26
C SER A 286 1.68 19.97 23.74
N ARG A 287 2.62 19.16 24.18
CA ARG A 287 3.12 19.21 25.55
C ARG A 287 3.80 20.55 25.85
N ILE A 288 4.66 21.02 24.96
CA ILE A 288 5.33 22.32 25.10
C ILE A 288 4.28 23.45 25.10
N VAL A 289 3.32 23.42 24.18
CA VAL A 289 2.25 24.43 24.09
C VAL A 289 1.38 24.42 25.34
N SER A 290 0.98 23.26 25.85
CA SER A 290 0.12 23.13 27.03
C SER A 290 0.77 23.61 28.31
N MET A 291 2.12 23.51 28.44
CA MET A 291 2.86 23.92 29.62
C MET A 291 3.44 25.36 29.55
N SER A 292 3.46 25.97 28.34
CA SER A 292 3.98 27.32 28.15
C SER A 292 2.92 28.30 27.66
N PHE A 293 2.31 28.00 26.51
CA PHE A 293 1.40 28.91 25.83
C PHE A 293 0.01 28.96 26.49
N ILE A 294 -0.49 27.81 26.95
CA ILE A 294 -1.81 27.74 27.64
C ILE A 294 -1.79 28.51 28.98
N PRO A 295 -0.78 28.37 29.86
CA PRO A 295 -0.68 29.21 31.04
C PRO A 295 -0.62 30.70 30.73
N MET A 296 0.19 31.10 29.73
CA MET A 296 0.29 32.49 29.32
C MET A 296 -1.05 33.05 28.83
N LEU A 297 -1.70 32.37 27.87
CA LEU A 297 -2.99 32.80 27.39
C LEU A 297 -4.08 32.68 28.44
N GLY A 298 -4.02 31.67 29.30
CA GLY A 298 -4.97 31.47 30.40
C GLY A 298 -4.98 32.66 31.35
N TYR A 299 -3.81 33.21 31.67
CA TYR A 299 -3.68 34.43 32.46
C TYR A 299 -4.46 35.62 31.88
N TYR A 300 -4.41 35.83 30.56
CA TYR A 300 -5.09 36.93 29.88
C TYR A 300 -6.59 36.66 29.62
N LEU A 301 -6.94 35.45 29.21
CA LEU A 301 -8.28 35.11 28.71
C LEU A 301 -9.21 34.59 29.81
N LEU A 302 -8.71 33.75 30.72
CA LEU A 302 -9.55 33.15 31.77
C LEU A 302 -9.79 34.18 32.89
N ARG A 303 -11.00 34.20 33.41
CA ARG A 303 -11.41 35.04 34.51
C ARG A 303 -12.12 34.21 35.57
N PRO A 304 -12.04 34.58 36.85
CA PRO A 304 -12.82 33.93 37.90
C PRO A 304 -14.32 34.04 37.57
N SER A 305 -15.05 32.94 37.76
CA SER A 305 -16.50 32.93 37.53
C SER A 305 -17.18 33.85 38.55
N LYS A 306 -18.17 34.62 38.04
CA LYS A 306 -19.01 35.46 38.93
C LYS A 306 -19.92 34.63 39.85
N LYS A 307 -20.16 33.35 39.51
CA LYS A 307 -20.96 32.42 40.32
C LYS A 307 -20.00 31.44 40.98
N PRO A 308 -20.13 31.17 42.28
CA PRO A 308 -19.33 30.14 42.93
C PRO A 308 -19.52 28.82 42.20
N GLU A 309 -18.43 28.10 41.96
CA GLU A 309 -18.55 26.75 41.39
C GLU A 309 -19.34 25.85 42.33
N PRO A 310 -20.28 25.04 41.79
CA PRO A 310 -21.04 24.12 42.62
C PRO A 310 -20.07 23.15 43.31
N THR A 311 -20.27 22.93 44.60
CA THR A 311 -19.52 21.99 45.42
C THR A 311 -19.62 20.59 44.82
N LEU A 312 -18.67 19.68 45.11
CA LEU A 312 -18.72 18.29 44.68
C LEU A 312 -20.07 17.62 45.05
N HIS A 313 -20.58 17.95 46.21
CA HIS A 313 -21.88 17.44 46.67
C HIS A 313 -23.05 17.95 45.80
N GLU A 314 -23.00 19.20 45.35
CA GLU A 314 -24.01 19.75 44.42
C GLU A 314 -23.83 19.14 43.02
N LYS A 315 -22.62 18.91 42.55
CA LYS A 315 -22.35 18.22 41.30
C LYS A 315 -22.88 16.78 41.31
N ARG A 316 -22.82 16.07 42.43
CA ARG A 316 -23.45 14.74 42.64
C ARG A 316 -24.99 14.78 42.60
N SER A 317 -25.60 15.89 43.04
CA SER A 317 -27.07 16.01 43.22
C SER A 317 -27.82 16.55 42.00
N ARG A 318 -27.13 17.16 41.03
CA ARG A 318 -27.74 17.85 39.88
C ARG A 318 -27.25 17.34 38.52
N GLY A 319 -28.15 17.35 37.51
CA GLY A 319 -27.82 17.12 36.10
C GLY A 319 -27.18 15.76 35.79
N PHE A 320 -26.24 15.78 34.86
CA PHE A 320 -25.49 14.60 34.41
C PHE A 320 -24.64 13.95 35.54
N GLY A 321 -24.10 14.74 36.46
CA GLY A 321 -23.35 14.22 37.60
C GLY A 321 -24.20 13.32 38.51
N LYS A 322 -25.50 13.64 38.69
CA LYS A 322 -26.44 12.79 39.46
C LYS A 322 -26.70 11.45 38.77
N GLN A 323 -26.88 11.46 37.45
CA GLN A 323 -27.07 10.22 36.69
C GLN A 323 -25.82 9.34 36.75
N TYR A 324 -24.63 9.91 36.54
CA TYR A 324 -23.37 9.26 36.65
C TYR A 324 -23.12 8.67 38.05
N ALA A 325 -23.30 9.48 39.10
CA ALA A 325 -23.13 9.02 40.49
C ALA A 325 -24.07 7.85 40.85
N ARG A 326 -25.32 7.89 40.33
CA ARG A 326 -26.27 6.77 40.51
C ARG A 326 -25.82 5.51 39.77
N LEU A 327 -25.38 5.67 38.50
CA LEU A 327 -24.91 4.53 37.70
C LEU A 327 -23.67 3.89 38.30
N VAL A 328 -22.62 4.69 38.55
CA VAL A 328 -21.37 4.17 39.13
C VAL A 328 -21.58 3.65 40.54
N GLY A 329 -22.39 4.34 41.40
CA GLY A 329 -22.78 3.85 42.68
C GLY A 329 -23.41 2.45 42.66
N TRP A 330 -24.36 2.25 41.73
CA TRP A 330 -24.98 0.94 41.51
C TRP A 330 -24.01 -0.11 41.04
N THR A 331 -23.10 0.21 40.09
CA THR A 331 -22.09 -0.73 39.58
C THR A 331 -21.06 -1.12 40.64
N LEU A 332 -20.68 -0.20 41.53
CA LEU A 332 -19.78 -0.46 42.64
C LEU A 332 -20.45 -1.35 43.71
N ASP A 333 -21.74 -1.15 43.98
CA ASP A 333 -22.50 -1.94 44.93
C ASP A 333 -22.77 -3.36 44.41
N HIS A 334 -22.99 -3.50 43.07
CA HIS A 334 -23.25 -4.75 42.36
C HIS A 334 -22.07 -5.21 41.48
N ARG A 335 -20.85 -5.10 42.01
CA ARG A 335 -19.60 -5.33 41.24
C ARG A 335 -19.52 -6.68 40.55
N LYS A 336 -19.99 -7.76 41.17
CA LYS A 336 -20.00 -9.12 40.58
C LYS A 336 -20.92 -9.20 39.35
N THR A 337 -22.10 -8.61 39.43
CA THR A 337 -23.04 -8.52 38.32
C THR A 337 -22.49 -7.66 37.20
N THR A 338 -21.87 -6.53 37.51
CA THR A 338 -21.23 -5.65 36.52
C THR A 338 -20.10 -6.37 35.78
N LEU A 339 -19.23 -7.11 36.49
CA LEU A 339 -18.17 -7.90 35.87
C LEU A 339 -18.73 -9.05 35.02
N ALA A 340 -19.80 -9.71 35.48
CA ALA A 340 -20.46 -10.75 34.69
C ALA A 340 -21.03 -10.19 33.37
N ILE A 341 -21.71 -9.04 33.43
CA ILE A 341 -22.23 -8.35 32.23
C ILE A 341 -21.07 -7.96 31.30
N ALA A 342 -20.02 -7.35 31.83
CA ALA A 342 -18.83 -6.96 31.07
C ALA A 342 -18.17 -8.20 30.43
N GLY A 343 -18.03 -9.30 31.17
CA GLY A 343 -17.50 -10.57 30.66
C GLY A 343 -18.36 -11.17 29.52
N VAL A 344 -19.68 -11.16 29.68
CA VAL A 344 -20.59 -11.61 28.61
C VAL A 344 -20.46 -10.74 27.37
N LEU A 345 -20.42 -9.40 27.51
CA LEU A 345 -20.23 -8.49 26.38
C LEU A 345 -18.88 -8.72 25.69
N LEU A 346 -17.83 -8.96 26.45
CA LEU A 346 -16.51 -9.28 25.90
C LEU A 346 -16.55 -10.59 25.10
N VAL A 347 -17.14 -11.66 25.66
CA VAL A 347 -17.24 -12.96 24.98
C VAL A 347 -18.08 -12.82 23.69
N LEU A 348 -19.22 -12.13 23.75
CA LEU A 348 -20.03 -11.84 22.57
C LEU A 348 -19.26 -11.06 21.52
N GLY A 349 -18.51 -10.04 21.93
CA GLY A 349 -17.66 -9.27 21.01
C GLY A 349 -16.57 -10.13 20.36
N VAL A 350 -15.86 -10.95 21.14
CA VAL A 350 -14.83 -11.86 20.64
C VAL A 350 -15.41 -12.90 19.64
N THR A 351 -16.62 -13.39 19.86
CA THR A 351 -17.26 -14.30 18.89
C THR A 351 -17.55 -13.60 17.56
N GLN A 352 -17.89 -12.32 17.59
CA GLN A 352 -18.10 -11.52 16.37
C GLN A 352 -16.78 -11.28 15.61
N VAL A 353 -15.67 -11.12 16.32
CA VAL A 353 -14.34 -10.91 15.71
C VAL A 353 -13.89 -12.13 14.89
N LYS A 354 -14.24 -13.35 15.31
CA LYS A 354 -13.92 -14.59 14.56
C LYS A 354 -14.50 -14.63 13.15
N THR A 355 -15.56 -13.86 12.89
CA THR A 355 -16.22 -13.78 11.57
C THR A 355 -15.78 -12.55 10.78
N LEU A 356 -14.77 -11.82 11.25
CA LEU A 356 -14.27 -10.62 10.59
C LEU A 356 -13.43 -11.01 9.36
N LYS A 357 -13.74 -10.39 8.23
CA LYS A 357 -12.99 -10.56 6.99
C LYS A 357 -11.57 -10.01 7.13
N GLN A 358 -10.60 -10.66 6.49
CA GLN A 358 -9.21 -10.27 6.55
C GLN A 358 -8.70 -9.89 5.15
N ALA A 359 -8.07 -8.71 5.03
CA ALA A 359 -7.36 -8.28 3.85
C ALA A 359 -6.10 -7.53 4.28
N TYR A 360 -4.95 -7.75 3.62
CA TYR A 360 -3.71 -7.12 4.05
C TYR A 360 -3.72 -5.63 3.76
N PHE A 361 -3.85 -5.25 2.49
CA PHE A 361 -4.07 -3.88 2.06
C PHE A 361 -5.33 -3.78 1.20
N PRO A 362 -6.07 -2.67 1.25
CA PRO A 362 -7.22 -2.46 0.37
C PRO A 362 -6.77 -2.07 -1.03
N LYS A 363 -7.69 -2.22 -2.00
CA LYS A 363 -7.51 -1.69 -3.35
C LYS A 363 -7.52 -0.16 -3.32
N ASP A 364 -6.72 0.45 -4.22
CA ASP A 364 -6.64 1.90 -4.33
C ASP A 364 -7.81 2.49 -5.11
N LEU A 365 -8.13 3.74 -4.84
CA LEU A 365 -9.06 4.54 -5.62
C LEU A 365 -8.26 5.38 -6.61
N SER A 366 -8.03 4.83 -7.80
CA SER A 366 -7.17 5.40 -8.83
C SER A 366 -7.90 5.61 -10.16
N TYR A 367 -7.41 6.53 -10.98
CA TYR A 367 -7.84 6.70 -12.37
C TYR A 367 -7.47 5.50 -13.25
N LEU A 368 -6.52 4.68 -12.82
CA LEU A 368 -5.99 3.57 -13.57
C LEU A 368 -6.51 2.23 -13.06
N SER A 369 -6.81 1.38 -14.00
CA SER A 369 -6.97 -0.07 -13.84
C SER A 369 -6.33 -0.76 -15.02
N TYR A 370 -6.13 -2.06 -14.96
CA TYR A 370 -5.52 -2.78 -16.08
C TYR A 370 -6.10 -4.17 -16.25
N VAL A 371 -5.92 -4.71 -17.45
CA VAL A 371 -6.38 -6.04 -17.82
C VAL A 371 -5.18 -6.87 -18.22
N ASP A 372 -4.97 -8.00 -17.54
CA ASP A 372 -4.04 -9.04 -17.96
C ASP A 372 -4.74 -10.03 -18.87
N VAL A 373 -4.20 -10.24 -20.04
CA VAL A 373 -4.75 -11.14 -21.08
C VAL A 373 -3.72 -12.23 -21.35
N TRP A 374 -4.09 -13.48 -21.05
CA TRP A 374 -3.26 -14.66 -21.23
C TRP A 374 -3.88 -15.61 -22.23
N LEU A 375 -3.16 -15.94 -23.27
CA LEU A 375 -3.49 -16.99 -24.21
C LEU A 375 -2.69 -18.27 -23.86
N PRO A 376 -3.01 -19.43 -24.47
CA PRO A 376 -2.16 -20.63 -24.38
C PRO A 376 -0.71 -20.33 -24.76
N GLU A 377 0.24 -21.06 -24.20
CA GLU A 377 1.67 -20.82 -24.36
C GLU A 377 2.16 -20.87 -25.80
N ASP A 378 1.52 -21.62 -26.65
CA ASP A 378 1.82 -21.77 -28.09
C ASP A 378 1.19 -20.66 -28.97
N ALA A 379 0.42 -19.75 -28.37
CA ALA A 379 -0.24 -18.69 -29.12
C ALA A 379 0.78 -17.73 -29.78
N PRO A 380 0.65 -17.46 -31.09
CA PRO A 380 1.50 -16.47 -31.73
C PRO A 380 1.10 -15.05 -31.34
N LEU A 381 2.04 -14.11 -31.44
CA LEU A 381 1.78 -12.70 -31.11
C LEU A 381 0.61 -12.09 -31.93
N SER A 382 0.39 -12.59 -33.13
CA SER A 382 -0.76 -12.16 -33.97
C SER A 382 -2.11 -12.50 -33.35
N ALA A 383 -2.23 -13.69 -32.72
CA ALA A 383 -3.44 -14.08 -31.98
C ALA A 383 -3.61 -13.22 -30.71
N THR A 384 -2.52 -13.00 -29.97
CA THR A 384 -2.51 -12.12 -28.79
C THR A 384 -2.93 -10.69 -29.13
N ARG A 385 -2.43 -10.17 -30.27
CA ARG A 385 -2.84 -8.86 -30.78
C ARG A 385 -4.33 -8.81 -31.10
N GLN A 386 -4.85 -9.81 -31.82
CA GLN A 386 -6.27 -9.86 -32.19
C GLN A 386 -7.16 -9.92 -30.94
N THR A 387 -6.75 -10.70 -29.93
CA THR A 387 -7.47 -10.78 -28.65
C THR A 387 -7.39 -9.45 -27.87
N ALA A 388 -6.23 -8.79 -27.86
CA ALA A 388 -6.09 -7.47 -27.22
C ALA A 388 -6.93 -6.39 -27.91
N ASP A 389 -7.00 -6.39 -29.25
CA ASP A 389 -7.87 -5.50 -30.03
C ASP A 389 -9.37 -5.77 -29.71
N GLN A 390 -9.76 -7.04 -29.51
CA GLN A 390 -11.11 -7.42 -29.07
C GLN A 390 -11.40 -6.93 -27.64
N VAL A 391 -10.46 -7.11 -26.72
CA VAL A 391 -10.56 -6.62 -25.34
C VAL A 391 -10.71 -5.10 -25.31
N ASP A 392 -9.91 -4.35 -26.09
CA ASP A 392 -10.03 -2.90 -26.22
C ASP A 392 -11.43 -2.46 -26.70
N ALA A 393 -11.98 -3.15 -27.71
CA ALA A 393 -13.32 -2.86 -28.22
C ALA A 393 -14.41 -3.12 -27.17
N ILE A 394 -14.29 -4.19 -26.36
CA ILE A 394 -15.22 -4.50 -25.28
C ILE A 394 -15.10 -3.45 -24.16
N ILE A 395 -13.89 -3.04 -23.80
CA ILE A 395 -13.67 -2.00 -22.78
C ILE A 395 -14.41 -0.72 -23.18
N ARG A 396 -14.26 -0.26 -24.40
CA ARG A 396 -14.92 0.95 -24.90
C ARG A 396 -16.44 0.83 -24.83
N ARG A 397 -17.00 -0.28 -25.32
CA ARG A 397 -18.43 -0.56 -25.28
C ARG A 397 -18.99 -0.56 -23.86
N VAL A 398 -18.35 -1.30 -22.94
CA VAL A 398 -18.79 -1.40 -21.54
C VAL A 398 -18.69 -0.05 -20.83
N ALA A 399 -17.65 0.73 -21.11
CA ALA A 399 -17.49 2.08 -20.53
C ALA A 399 -18.56 3.06 -21.03
N GLU A 400 -18.96 2.97 -22.30
CA GLU A 400 -20.07 3.77 -22.85
C GLU A 400 -21.41 3.36 -22.25
N ASP A 401 -21.67 2.06 -22.08
CA ASP A 401 -22.89 1.55 -21.44
C ASP A 401 -22.94 1.99 -19.97
N TYR A 402 -21.81 1.89 -19.24
CA TYR A 402 -21.71 2.37 -17.87
C TYR A 402 -21.98 3.87 -17.76
N GLY A 403 -21.46 4.68 -18.68
CA GLY A 403 -21.71 6.13 -18.72
C GLY A 403 -23.15 6.51 -19.04
N ARG A 404 -23.87 5.69 -19.82
CA ARG A 404 -25.31 5.87 -20.06
C ARG A 404 -26.17 5.56 -18.83
N GLU A 405 -25.79 4.52 -18.07
CA GLU A 405 -26.53 4.13 -16.86
C GLU A 405 -26.25 5.05 -15.67
N HIS A 406 -25.09 5.74 -15.66
CA HIS A 406 -24.69 6.69 -14.64
C HIS A 406 -24.55 8.10 -15.26
N PRO A 407 -25.67 8.75 -15.65
CA PRO A 407 -25.61 10.04 -16.32
C PRO A 407 -25.03 11.13 -15.43
N GLY A 408 -24.38 12.11 -16.03
CA GLY A 408 -23.84 13.28 -15.37
C GLY A 408 -24.91 14.30 -14.95
N ARG A 409 -24.46 15.44 -14.43
CA ARG A 409 -25.36 16.56 -14.09
C ARG A 409 -26.11 17.01 -15.36
N GLY A 410 -27.44 16.91 -15.34
CA GLY A 410 -28.28 17.24 -16.49
C GLY A 410 -28.80 16.04 -17.29
N GLY A 411 -28.59 14.79 -16.85
CA GLY A 411 -29.16 13.58 -17.49
C GLY A 411 -28.49 13.15 -18.78
N MET A 412 -27.39 13.79 -19.19
CA MET A 412 -26.63 13.40 -20.38
C MET A 412 -25.70 12.22 -20.09
N PRO A 413 -25.48 11.30 -21.05
CA PRO A 413 -24.48 10.24 -20.93
C PRO A 413 -23.12 10.82 -20.57
N ARG A 414 -22.45 10.20 -19.61
CA ARG A 414 -21.14 10.66 -19.15
C ARG A 414 -20.04 9.89 -19.87
N GLU A 415 -19.02 10.61 -20.31
CA GLU A 415 -17.80 9.97 -20.81
C GLU A 415 -16.96 9.48 -19.63
N VAL A 416 -16.83 8.17 -19.51
CA VAL A 416 -16.12 7.50 -18.40
C VAL A 416 -14.66 7.27 -18.76
N LEU A 417 -14.38 6.86 -20.01
CA LEU A 417 -13.06 6.45 -20.46
C LEU A 417 -12.27 7.65 -21.02
N GLU A 418 -11.04 7.82 -20.56
CA GLU A 418 -10.09 8.80 -21.09
C GLU A 418 -9.27 8.19 -22.24
N SER A 419 -8.62 7.04 -21.98
CA SER A 419 -7.78 6.36 -22.95
C SER A 419 -7.56 4.88 -22.59
N VAL A 420 -7.09 4.12 -23.57
CA VAL A 420 -6.65 2.72 -23.41
C VAL A 420 -5.26 2.58 -24.02
N THR A 421 -4.34 1.97 -23.27
CA THR A 421 -2.98 1.66 -23.75
C THR A 421 -2.75 0.16 -23.72
N SER A 422 -2.47 -0.45 -24.85
CA SER A 422 -2.28 -1.89 -24.96
C SER A 422 -0.82 -2.25 -25.21
N PHE A 423 -0.24 -3.04 -24.33
CA PHE A 423 1.08 -3.63 -24.44
C PHE A 423 0.92 -5.08 -24.81
N ILE A 424 1.38 -5.48 -25.99
CA ILE A 424 1.15 -6.81 -26.56
C ILE A 424 2.48 -7.51 -26.75
N GLY A 425 2.65 -8.71 -26.18
CA GLY A 425 3.89 -9.45 -26.16
C GLY A 425 4.74 -9.19 -24.91
N GLY A 426 4.17 -8.55 -23.89
CA GLY A 426 4.83 -8.24 -22.61
C GLY A 426 4.02 -7.25 -21.80
N GLY A 427 4.43 -6.99 -20.57
CA GLY A 427 3.89 -5.94 -19.73
C GLY A 427 4.39 -4.55 -20.12
N GLY A 428 3.62 -3.52 -19.80
CA GLY A 428 4.05 -2.12 -19.88
C GLY A 428 5.13 -1.78 -18.88
N PRO A 429 5.68 -0.56 -18.92
CA PRO A 429 6.57 -0.08 -17.87
C PRO A 429 5.86 -0.11 -16.50
N ARG A 430 6.63 -0.13 -15.41
CA ARG A 430 6.05 -0.07 -14.06
C ARG A 430 5.36 1.28 -13.85
N PHE A 431 4.03 1.30 -13.93
CA PHE A 431 3.20 2.50 -13.80
C PHE A 431 2.60 2.69 -12.41
N TRP A 432 2.79 1.70 -11.52
CA TRP A 432 2.36 1.75 -10.13
C TRP A 432 3.28 0.91 -9.25
N PHE A 433 3.44 1.29 -7.98
CA PHE A 433 4.42 0.64 -7.10
C PHE A 433 4.08 -0.83 -6.79
N SER A 434 2.79 -1.20 -6.75
CA SER A 434 2.35 -2.58 -6.53
C SER A 434 2.28 -3.42 -7.80
N VAL A 435 2.58 -2.86 -8.97
CA VAL A 435 2.59 -3.59 -10.24
C VAL A 435 4.01 -4.03 -10.58
N SER A 436 4.18 -5.34 -10.75
CA SER A 436 5.40 -5.92 -11.33
C SER A 436 5.14 -6.21 -12.80
N PRO A 437 5.85 -5.55 -13.74
CA PRO A 437 5.68 -5.80 -15.16
C PRO A 437 5.99 -7.26 -15.51
N GLU A 438 5.10 -7.88 -16.29
CA GLU A 438 5.36 -9.21 -16.86
C GLU A 438 6.46 -9.14 -17.91
N GLN A 439 7.29 -10.18 -17.95
CA GLN A 439 8.34 -10.31 -18.94
C GLN A 439 7.77 -10.47 -20.35
N GLN A 440 8.60 -10.28 -21.36
CA GLN A 440 8.20 -10.47 -22.75
C GLN A 440 7.78 -11.92 -22.99
N GLN A 441 6.53 -12.11 -23.39
CA GLN A 441 5.91 -13.40 -23.70
C GLN A 441 4.89 -13.20 -24.83
N ARG A 442 4.98 -14.00 -25.88
CA ARG A 442 4.13 -13.84 -27.08
C ARG A 442 2.64 -14.00 -26.80
N ASN A 443 2.29 -14.80 -25.82
CA ASN A 443 0.92 -15.14 -25.42
C ASN A 443 0.33 -14.21 -24.36
N TYR A 444 0.99 -13.10 -24.05
CA TYR A 444 0.55 -12.16 -23.02
C TYR A 444 0.33 -10.76 -23.57
N ALA A 445 -0.72 -10.11 -23.11
CA ALA A 445 -0.93 -8.67 -23.30
C ALA A 445 -1.43 -8.03 -22.00
N GLN A 446 -1.04 -6.76 -21.80
CA GLN A 446 -1.53 -5.91 -20.73
C GLN A 446 -2.24 -4.71 -21.33
N VAL A 447 -3.47 -4.48 -20.93
CA VAL A 447 -4.28 -3.35 -21.39
C VAL A 447 -4.54 -2.41 -20.22
N LEU A 448 -3.94 -1.23 -20.28
CA LEU A 448 -4.10 -0.18 -19.26
C LEU A 448 -5.31 0.68 -19.60
N ILE A 449 -6.20 0.84 -18.63
CA ILE A 449 -7.45 1.60 -18.74
C ILE A 449 -7.30 2.88 -17.92
N ASN A 450 -7.50 4.04 -18.53
CA ASN A 450 -7.52 5.32 -17.86
C ASN A 450 -8.92 5.92 -17.93
N VAL A 451 -9.51 6.23 -16.76
CA VAL A 451 -10.84 6.83 -16.65
C VAL A 451 -10.76 8.32 -16.31
N LYS A 452 -11.81 9.08 -16.66
CA LYS A 452 -11.90 10.53 -16.38
C LYS A 452 -12.16 10.84 -14.90
N ASP A 453 -12.86 9.94 -14.19
CA ASP A 453 -13.16 10.05 -12.76
C ASP A 453 -12.81 8.75 -12.04
N LYS A 454 -11.93 8.83 -11.06
CA LYS A 454 -11.47 7.68 -10.27
C LYS A 454 -12.60 6.93 -9.55
N HIS A 455 -13.72 7.58 -9.26
CA HIS A 455 -14.87 6.95 -8.61
C HIS A 455 -15.61 5.95 -9.50
N ASP A 456 -15.43 6.05 -10.81
CA ASP A 456 -16.00 5.10 -11.78
C ASP A 456 -15.22 3.79 -11.87
N THR A 457 -13.94 3.80 -11.51
CA THR A 457 -13.03 2.67 -11.72
C THR A 457 -13.54 1.38 -11.10
N ASN A 458 -13.99 1.41 -9.86
CA ASN A 458 -14.47 0.21 -9.16
C ASN A 458 -15.72 -0.40 -9.80
N GLY A 459 -16.70 0.45 -10.15
CA GLY A 459 -17.93 -0.01 -10.81
C GLY A 459 -17.69 -0.53 -12.21
N LEU A 460 -16.81 0.14 -12.95
CA LEU A 460 -16.43 -0.26 -14.32
C LEU A 460 -15.70 -1.60 -14.32
N VAL A 461 -14.71 -1.81 -13.43
CA VAL A 461 -13.91 -3.03 -13.32
C VAL A 461 -14.78 -4.26 -13.07
N ALA A 462 -15.77 -4.17 -12.18
CA ALA A 462 -16.68 -5.28 -11.90
C ALA A 462 -17.43 -5.74 -13.16
N ARG A 463 -17.97 -4.80 -13.94
CA ARG A 463 -18.69 -5.09 -15.19
C ARG A 463 -17.76 -5.59 -16.31
N LEU A 464 -16.57 -4.99 -16.39
CA LEU A 464 -15.57 -5.42 -17.37
C LEU A 464 -15.16 -6.87 -17.12
N GLN A 465 -14.92 -7.27 -15.86
CA GLN A 465 -14.55 -8.64 -15.54
C GLN A 465 -15.61 -9.64 -16.01
N ASP A 466 -16.88 -9.39 -15.69
CA ASP A 466 -17.99 -10.27 -16.07
C ASP A 466 -18.16 -10.37 -17.58
N THR A 467 -18.05 -9.25 -18.28
CA THR A 467 -18.21 -9.19 -19.73
C THR A 467 -17.03 -9.84 -20.45
N LEU A 468 -15.80 -9.49 -20.07
CA LEU A 468 -14.59 -10.03 -20.72
C LEU A 468 -14.43 -11.53 -20.48
N SER A 469 -14.78 -12.05 -19.30
CA SER A 469 -14.74 -13.49 -19.02
C SER A 469 -15.69 -14.30 -19.90
N ARG A 470 -16.79 -13.69 -20.34
CA ARG A 470 -17.79 -14.35 -21.21
C ARG A 470 -17.50 -14.16 -22.69
N ASP A 471 -17.11 -12.94 -23.09
CA ASP A 471 -17.07 -12.53 -24.50
C ASP A 471 -15.68 -12.74 -25.16
N VAL A 472 -14.65 -13.17 -24.38
CA VAL A 472 -13.29 -13.48 -24.88
C VAL A 472 -12.94 -14.95 -24.64
N PRO A 473 -13.53 -15.89 -25.37
CA PRO A 473 -13.26 -17.32 -25.22
C PRO A 473 -11.82 -17.66 -25.65
N GLY A 474 -11.21 -18.61 -24.98
CA GLY A 474 -9.85 -19.08 -25.30
C GLY A 474 -8.72 -18.27 -24.69
N ALA A 475 -9.03 -17.16 -24.00
CA ALA A 475 -8.07 -16.39 -23.21
C ALA A 475 -8.48 -16.35 -21.74
N ILE A 476 -7.50 -16.25 -20.85
CA ILE A 476 -7.71 -15.92 -19.44
C ILE A 476 -7.56 -14.41 -19.30
N VAL A 477 -8.67 -13.74 -19.00
CA VAL A 477 -8.71 -12.28 -18.87
C VAL A 477 -8.96 -11.92 -17.42
N ASP A 478 -8.10 -11.07 -16.85
CA ASP A 478 -8.20 -10.63 -15.48
C ASP A 478 -8.13 -9.10 -15.37
N VAL A 479 -9.22 -8.50 -14.91
CA VAL A 479 -9.33 -7.04 -14.74
C VAL A 479 -8.94 -6.69 -13.33
N ARG A 480 -7.92 -5.85 -13.17
CA ARG A 480 -7.29 -5.56 -11.88
C ARG A 480 -7.38 -4.08 -11.52
N LEU A 481 -7.74 -3.86 -10.26
CA LEU A 481 -7.56 -2.59 -9.59
C LEU A 481 -6.13 -2.47 -9.07
N LEU A 482 -5.64 -1.27 -8.91
CA LEU A 482 -4.36 -1.01 -8.26
C LEU A 482 -4.46 -1.28 -6.75
N GLU A 483 -3.36 -1.66 -6.13
CA GLU A 483 -3.29 -2.01 -4.70
C GLU A 483 -2.43 -1.00 -3.94
N ASN A 484 -2.77 -0.75 -2.68
CA ASN A 484 -2.03 0.15 -1.79
C ASN A 484 -0.91 -0.55 -0.99
N GLY A 485 -0.58 -1.80 -1.32
CA GLY A 485 0.44 -2.60 -0.64
C GLY A 485 1.58 -3.03 -1.55
N ALA A 486 2.45 -3.89 -1.03
CA ALA A 486 3.49 -4.52 -1.83
C ALA A 486 2.89 -5.31 -3.00
N ALA A 487 3.67 -5.47 -4.07
CA ALA A 487 3.26 -6.23 -5.24
C ALA A 487 3.04 -7.71 -4.88
N VAL A 488 1.79 -8.14 -4.81
CA VAL A 488 1.42 -9.53 -4.46
C VAL A 488 1.49 -10.46 -5.67
N GLY A 489 1.41 -9.91 -6.89
CA GLY A 489 1.30 -10.68 -8.13
C GLY A 489 -0.02 -11.42 -8.22
N MET A 490 0.01 -12.76 -7.99
CA MET A 490 -1.20 -13.59 -7.93
C MET A 490 -1.77 -13.63 -6.52
N PRO A 491 -3.05 -13.24 -6.30
CA PRO A 491 -3.65 -13.19 -4.97
C PRO A 491 -3.69 -14.54 -4.27
N ILE A 492 -3.98 -15.60 -5.01
CA ILE A 492 -4.02 -16.99 -4.52
C ILE A 492 -2.96 -17.79 -5.27
N ALA A 493 -1.97 -18.28 -4.56
CA ALA A 493 -0.86 -19.04 -5.13
C ALA A 493 -0.48 -20.20 -4.22
N ILE A 494 -0.50 -21.42 -4.77
CA ILE A 494 -0.08 -22.63 -4.06
C ILE A 494 1.10 -23.21 -4.82
N ARG A 495 2.25 -23.20 -4.20
CA ARG A 495 3.52 -23.61 -4.78
C ARG A 495 3.86 -25.03 -4.41
N ILE A 496 4.15 -25.84 -5.40
CA ILE A 496 4.63 -27.22 -5.22
C ILE A 496 6.01 -27.28 -5.82
N SER A 497 7.01 -27.57 -4.99
CA SER A 497 8.42 -27.64 -5.41
C SER A 497 8.91 -29.09 -5.37
N GLY A 498 9.68 -29.49 -6.39
CA GLY A 498 10.23 -30.83 -6.51
C GLY A 498 11.03 -31.02 -7.81
N GLU A 499 11.54 -32.21 -8.08
CA GLU A 499 12.42 -32.43 -9.23
C GLU A 499 11.70 -32.94 -10.48
N ASP A 500 10.74 -33.85 -10.31
CA ASP A 500 10.09 -34.53 -11.44
C ASP A 500 8.84 -33.81 -11.91
N ILE A 501 8.77 -33.50 -13.22
CA ILE A 501 7.68 -32.71 -13.84
C ILE A 501 6.35 -33.44 -13.79
N PRO A 502 6.25 -34.75 -14.23
CA PRO A 502 5.01 -35.50 -14.12
C PRO A 502 4.45 -35.58 -12.72
N THR A 503 5.32 -35.80 -11.71
CA THR A 503 4.93 -35.86 -10.30
C THR A 503 4.42 -34.48 -9.82
N LEU A 504 5.06 -33.37 -10.19
CA LEU A 504 4.58 -32.02 -9.84
C LEU A 504 3.17 -31.76 -10.39
N ARG A 505 2.91 -32.13 -11.63
CA ARG A 505 1.58 -32.01 -12.24
C ARG A 505 0.55 -32.92 -11.59
N ALA A 506 0.92 -34.16 -11.26
CA ALA A 506 0.05 -35.11 -10.57
C ALA A 506 -0.35 -34.59 -9.16
N LEU A 507 0.56 -33.93 -8.45
CA LEU A 507 0.29 -33.30 -7.16
C LEU A 507 -0.54 -32.02 -7.30
N ALA A 508 -0.39 -31.26 -8.39
CA ALA A 508 -1.12 -30.02 -8.63
C ALA A 508 -2.58 -30.26 -9.04
N ALA A 509 -2.85 -31.32 -9.82
CA ALA A 509 -4.17 -31.58 -10.39
C ALA A 509 -5.32 -31.65 -9.34
N PRO A 510 -5.18 -32.40 -8.20
CA PRO A 510 -6.23 -32.42 -7.18
C PRO A 510 -6.42 -31.06 -6.48
N LEU A 511 -5.36 -30.28 -6.34
CA LEU A 511 -5.46 -28.91 -5.78
C LEU A 511 -6.15 -27.94 -6.73
N GLN A 512 -5.89 -28.04 -8.02
CA GLN A 512 -6.62 -27.28 -9.04
C GLN A 512 -8.12 -27.65 -9.03
N ALA A 513 -8.42 -28.94 -8.98
CA ALA A 513 -9.80 -29.43 -8.94
C ALA A 513 -10.53 -28.97 -7.67
N ALA A 514 -9.86 -29.03 -6.53
CA ALA A 514 -10.39 -28.52 -5.26
C ALA A 514 -10.65 -27.02 -5.34
N LEU A 515 -9.68 -26.25 -5.87
CA LEU A 515 -9.77 -24.79 -5.94
C LEU A 515 -10.91 -24.34 -6.89
N ARG A 516 -11.15 -25.07 -7.99
CA ARG A 516 -12.31 -24.80 -8.88
C ARG A 516 -13.66 -24.99 -8.21
N ASN A 517 -13.72 -25.83 -7.17
CA ASN A 517 -14.94 -26.10 -6.40
C ASN A 517 -15.12 -25.17 -5.20
N VAL A 518 -14.10 -24.36 -4.85
CA VAL A 518 -14.23 -23.38 -3.75
C VAL A 518 -15.07 -22.20 -4.23
N PRO A 519 -16.16 -21.84 -3.52
CA PRO A 519 -16.95 -20.66 -3.87
C PRO A 519 -16.10 -19.40 -3.88
N GLY A 520 -16.23 -18.60 -4.92
CA GLY A 520 -15.49 -17.36 -5.09
C GLY A 520 -14.09 -17.50 -5.69
N ALA A 521 -13.60 -18.72 -5.97
CA ALA A 521 -12.37 -18.93 -6.74
C ALA A 521 -12.69 -18.94 -8.24
N GLU A 522 -11.97 -18.15 -9.02
CA GLU A 522 -12.13 -18.06 -10.46
C GLU A 522 -10.78 -18.11 -11.17
N ARG A 523 -10.78 -18.38 -12.48
CA ARG A 523 -9.60 -18.35 -13.35
C ARG A 523 -8.45 -19.22 -12.82
N VAL A 524 -8.82 -20.43 -12.35
CA VAL A 524 -7.85 -21.40 -11.79
C VAL A 524 -6.94 -21.92 -12.88
N ARG A 525 -5.63 -21.69 -12.73
CA ARG A 525 -4.61 -22.14 -13.66
C ARG A 525 -3.32 -22.58 -12.95
N GLU A 526 -2.42 -23.18 -13.69
CA GLU A 526 -1.04 -23.36 -13.28
C GLU A 526 -0.11 -22.41 -14.04
N ASN A 527 1.01 -22.04 -13.44
CA ASN A 527 1.92 -21.05 -14.01
C ASN A 527 2.85 -21.62 -15.11
N TRP A 528 2.87 -22.95 -15.28
CA TRP A 528 3.62 -23.59 -16.38
C TRP A 528 2.79 -23.69 -17.66
N GLY A 529 1.46 -23.58 -17.58
CA GLY A 529 0.54 -23.72 -18.68
C GLY A 529 0.38 -25.17 -19.16
N ALA A 530 -0.37 -25.36 -20.24
CA ALA A 530 -0.53 -26.65 -20.87
C ALA A 530 0.74 -27.05 -21.63
N ASP A 531 0.90 -28.36 -21.85
CA ASP A 531 1.98 -28.84 -22.71
C ASP A 531 1.75 -28.38 -24.15
N THR A 532 2.79 -27.86 -24.76
CA THR A 532 2.75 -27.33 -26.12
C THR A 532 3.31 -28.34 -27.12
N VAL A 533 2.83 -28.27 -28.36
CA VAL A 533 3.30 -29.09 -29.44
C VAL A 533 4.59 -28.51 -30.01
N THR A 534 5.68 -29.28 -29.92
CA THR A 534 6.99 -28.91 -30.44
C THR A 534 7.38 -29.84 -31.57
N VAL A 535 7.94 -29.27 -32.64
CA VAL A 535 8.57 -30.00 -33.71
C VAL A 535 10.02 -30.25 -33.37
N ALA A 536 10.37 -31.48 -33.02
CA ALA A 536 11.74 -31.90 -32.74
C ALA A 536 12.39 -32.38 -34.02
N LEU A 537 13.63 -31.92 -34.27
CA LEU A 537 14.49 -32.46 -35.32
C LEU A 537 15.41 -33.48 -34.67
N ASP A 538 15.11 -34.75 -34.89
CA ASP A 538 15.97 -35.87 -34.40
C ASP A 538 17.07 -36.13 -35.41
N VAL A 539 18.30 -35.76 -35.07
CA VAL A 539 19.47 -35.84 -35.94
C VAL A 539 20.08 -37.21 -35.82
N ASP A 540 20.12 -37.94 -36.89
CA ASP A 540 20.83 -39.24 -37.00
C ASP A 540 22.35 -39.00 -36.95
N ALA A 541 23.02 -39.39 -35.90
CA ALA A 541 24.43 -39.10 -35.65
C ALA A 541 25.34 -39.71 -36.72
N ASP A 542 25.04 -40.92 -37.18
CA ASP A 542 25.89 -41.62 -38.17
C ASP A 542 25.77 -40.96 -39.53
N ARG A 543 24.56 -40.66 -39.98
CA ARG A 543 24.32 -39.95 -41.26
C ARG A 543 24.88 -38.54 -41.24
N ALA A 544 24.72 -37.82 -40.14
CA ALA A 544 25.24 -36.47 -39.94
C ALA A 544 26.77 -36.47 -40.00
N ASN A 545 27.42 -37.40 -39.30
CA ASN A 545 28.88 -37.55 -39.33
C ASN A 545 29.41 -37.88 -40.73
N LEU A 546 28.77 -38.84 -41.42
CA LEU A 546 29.15 -39.18 -42.80
C LEU A 546 28.98 -38.01 -43.75
N ALA A 547 28.02 -37.16 -43.52
CA ALA A 547 27.75 -35.94 -44.29
C ALA A 547 28.63 -34.75 -43.87
N GLY A 548 29.43 -34.88 -42.82
CA GLY A 548 30.27 -33.79 -42.28
C GLY A 548 29.45 -32.64 -41.69
N VAL A 549 28.28 -32.95 -41.10
CA VAL A 549 27.34 -31.99 -40.52
C VAL A 549 27.19 -32.24 -39.02
N THR A 550 27.22 -31.20 -38.21
CA THR A 550 27.02 -31.27 -36.75
C THR A 550 25.60 -30.89 -36.38
N ASN A 551 25.15 -31.25 -35.16
CA ASN A 551 23.88 -30.78 -34.58
C ASN A 551 23.79 -29.25 -34.54
N LEU A 552 24.93 -28.59 -34.32
CA LEU A 552 25.03 -27.12 -34.31
C LEU A 552 24.79 -26.55 -35.72
N ASP A 553 25.27 -27.22 -36.76
CA ASP A 553 25.02 -26.82 -38.15
C ASP A 553 23.56 -26.97 -38.54
N VAL A 554 22.89 -28.02 -38.07
CA VAL A 554 21.45 -28.21 -38.21
C VAL A 554 20.71 -27.09 -37.53
N ALA A 555 21.03 -26.81 -36.26
CA ALA A 555 20.37 -25.77 -35.47
C ALA A 555 20.55 -24.37 -36.10
N ARG A 556 21.78 -24.02 -36.51
CA ARG A 556 22.10 -22.75 -37.17
C ARG A 556 21.40 -22.58 -38.51
N SER A 557 21.42 -23.61 -39.30
CA SER A 557 20.76 -23.59 -40.64
C SER A 557 19.25 -23.47 -40.52
N SER A 558 18.64 -24.21 -39.59
CA SER A 558 17.20 -24.10 -39.31
C SER A 558 16.80 -22.73 -38.76
N ALA A 559 17.56 -22.19 -37.78
CA ALA A 559 17.32 -20.87 -37.23
C ALA A 559 17.44 -19.77 -38.27
N ALA A 560 18.49 -19.85 -39.13
CA ALA A 560 18.68 -18.88 -40.22
C ALA A 560 17.53 -18.91 -41.24
N ALA A 561 17.03 -20.10 -41.54
CA ALA A 561 15.93 -20.28 -42.49
C ALA A 561 14.60 -19.75 -41.91
N LEU A 562 14.26 -20.08 -40.67
CA LEU A 562 12.98 -19.80 -40.01
C LEU A 562 12.87 -18.40 -39.44
N SER A 563 13.80 -18.09 -38.52
CA SER A 563 13.80 -16.84 -37.77
C SER A 563 14.60 -15.72 -38.45
N GLY A 564 15.55 -16.10 -39.27
CA GLY A 564 16.49 -15.23 -39.93
C GLY A 564 17.82 -15.13 -39.22
N ASN A 565 18.87 -14.78 -39.96
CA ASN A 565 20.19 -14.53 -39.46
C ASN A 565 20.58 -13.06 -39.72
N ARG A 566 21.06 -12.36 -38.71
CA ARG A 566 21.60 -11.00 -38.88
C ARG A 566 22.89 -11.11 -39.63
N VAL A 567 22.93 -10.54 -40.83
CA VAL A 567 24.06 -10.65 -41.78
C VAL A 567 24.83 -9.32 -41.90
N GLY A 568 24.30 -8.21 -41.35
CA GLY A 568 24.96 -6.90 -41.39
C GLY A 568 24.10 -5.82 -40.71
N GLU A 569 24.51 -4.57 -40.89
CA GLU A 569 23.82 -3.38 -40.43
C GLU A 569 23.80 -2.32 -41.54
N LEU A 570 22.71 -1.59 -41.69
CA LEU A 570 22.63 -0.35 -42.44
C LEU A 570 22.70 0.81 -41.42
N ARG A 571 23.60 1.73 -41.59
CA ARG A 571 23.73 2.93 -40.75
C ARG A 571 23.06 4.13 -41.43
N GLU A 572 22.19 4.79 -40.72
CA GLU A 572 21.50 5.98 -41.17
C GLU A 572 21.46 7.01 -40.04
N GLY A 573 22.37 7.98 -40.12
CA GLY A 573 22.62 8.88 -38.99
C GLY A 573 23.01 8.11 -37.72
N ASP A 574 22.24 8.30 -36.64
CA ASP A 574 22.44 7.60 -35.36
C ASP A 574 21.77 6.22 -35.30
N LEU A 575 21.03 5.82 -36.35
CA LEU A 575 20.32 4.55 -36.39
C LEU A 575 21.18 3.42 -36.93
N ARG A 576 21.14 2.25 -36.27
CA ARG A 576 21.72 1.00 -36.72
C ARG A 576 20.62 0.03 -37.09
N ILE A 577 20.30 -0.08 -38.37
CA ILE A 577 19.23 -0.93 -38.88
C ILE A 577 19.79 -2.32 -39.18
N PRO A 578 19.34 -3.39 -38.51
CA PRO A 578 19.87 -4.74 -38.76
C PRO A 578 19.40 -5.27 -40.11
N ILE A 579 20.35 -5.83 -40.89
CA ILE A 579 20.06 -6.55 -42.10
C ILE A 579 19.87 -8.02 -41.76
N VAL A 580 18.67 -8.54 -41.98
CA VAL A 580 18.31 -9.94 -41.62
C VAL A 580 18.01 -10.74 -42.89
N SER A 581 18.70 -11.86 -43.03
CA SER A 581 18.47 -12.81 -44.13
C SER A 581 17.63 -14.00 -43.65
N ARG A 582 16.54 -14.31 -44.34
CA ARG A 582 15.65 -15.47 -44.04
C ARG A 582 14.96 -15.99 -45.30
N LEU A 583 14.36 -17.19 -45.25
CA LEU A 583 13.54 -17.73 -46.31
C LEU A 583 12.22 -16.96 -46.47
N LYS A 584 11.70 -16.95 -47.69
CA LYS A 584 10.37 -16.40 -47.96
C LYS A 584 9.28 -17.15 -47.14
N GLY A 585 8.20 -16.45 -46.81
CA GLY A 585 7.11 -17.01 -46.01
C GLY A 585 6.49 -18.26 -46.62
N SER A 586 6.38 -18.31 -47.96
CA SER A 586 5.86 -19.47 -48.72
C SER A 586 6.73 -20.74 -48.63
N GLU A 587 8.04 -20.57 -48.37
CA GLU A 587 9.00 -21.69 -48.25
C GLU A 587 9.19 -22.22 -46.82
N ARG A 588 8.42 -21.66 -45.88
CA ARG A 588 8.47 -22.06 -44.46
C ARG A 588 7.09 -22.10 -43.79
N ALA A 589 6.04 -22.27 -44.65
CA ALA A 589 4.67 -22.20 -44.17
C ALA A 589 4.22 -23.48 -43.44
N GLN A 590 4.80 -24.62 -43.79
CA GLN A 590 4.44 -25.91 -43.21
C GLN A 590 5.63 -26.60 -42.53
N PRO A 591 5.40 -27.40 -41.46
CA PRO A 591 6.47 -28.17 -40.81
C PRO A 591 7.22 -29.10 -41.74
N SER A 592 6.56 -29.65 -42.76
CA SER A 592 7.18 -30.48 -43.78
C SER A 592 8.23 -29.76 -44.64
N ASP A 593 8.12 -28.44 -44.79
CA ASP A 593 9.06 -27.62 -45.53
C ASP A 593 10.45 -27.58 -44.91
N LEU A 594 10.49 -27.80 -43.55
CA LEU A 594 11.75 -27.92 -42.83
C LEU A 594 12.69 -29.00 -43.34
N LEU A 595 12.15 -30.15 -43.72
CA LEU A 595 12.93 -31.27 -44.23
C LEU A 595 13.59 -30.97 -45.61
N ASN A 596 13.10 -29.98 -46.32
CA ASN A 596 13.67 -29.53 -47.61
C ASN A 596 14.80 -28.50 -47.45
N LEU A 597 15.05 -28.02 -46.20
CA LEU A 597 16.14 -27.08 -45.94
C LEU A 597 17.51 -27.75 -46.18
N TYR A 598 18.44 -26.97 -46.71
CA TYR A 598 19.83 -27.37 -46.79
C TYR A 598 20.63 -26.97 -45.59
N VAL A 599 21.25 -27.94 -44.94
CA VAL A 599 22.19 -27.74 -43.84
C VAL A 599 23.57 -27.50 -44.41
N ALA A 600 24.17 -26.36 -44.05
CA ALA A 600 25.54 -26.05 -44.47
C ALA A 600 26.53 -26.54 -43.41
N SER A 601 27.45 -27.38 -43.78
CA SER A 601 28.57 -27.80 -42.89
C SER A 601 29.44 -26.58 -42.51
N SER A 602 29.86 -26.54 -41.24
CA SER A 602 30.85 -25.56 -40.77
C SER A 602 32.30 -26.02 -41.06
N THR A 603 32.50 -27.29 -41.26
CA THR A 603 33.83 -27.91 -41.42
C THR A 603 34.18 -28.22 -42.88
N SER A 604 33.20 -28.23 -43.78
CA SER A 604 33.38 -28.50 -45.19
C SER A 604 32.46 -27.64 -46.08
N ASP A 605 32.63 -27.71 -47.39
CA ASP A 605 31.70 -27.04 -48.36
C ASP A 605 30.42 -27.83 -48.62
N ALA A 606 30.18 -28.91 -47.89
CA ALA A 606 29.01 -29.76 -48.08
C ALA A 606 27.71 -29.00 -47.74
N ARG A 607 26.68 -29.24 -48.54
CA ARG A 607 25.30 -28.79 -48.34
C ARG A 607 24.41 -30.01 -48.46
N VAL A 608 23.80 -30.39 -47.40
CA VAL A 608 23.01 -31.62 -47.27
C VAL A 608 21.57 -31.32 -47.00
N PRO A 609 20.62 -31.86 -47.75
CA PRO A 609 19.21 -31.72 -47.39
C PRO A 609 18.94 -32.24 -45.96
N LEU A 610 18.18 -31.50 -45.13
CA LEU A 610 17.94 -31.87 -43.76
C LEU A 610 17.32 -33.27 -43.62
N ARG A 611 16.42 -33.69 -44.57
CA ARG A 611 15.81 -35.00 -44.61
C ARG A 611 16.79 -36.19 -44.68
N GLN A 612 18.05 -35.97 -45.13
CA GLN A 612 19.06 -37.01 -45.19
C GLN A 612 19.71 -37.24 -43.85
N VAL A 613 19.73 -36.27 -42.93
CA VAL A 613 20.43 -36.27 -41.69
C VAL A 613 19.52 -36.17 -40.47
N ALA A 614 18.28 -35.84 -40.61
CA ALA A 614 17.33 -35.68 -39.53
C ALA A 614 15.90 -36.15 -39.92
N SER A 615 15.19 -36.61 -38.92
CA SER A 615 13.73 -36.87 -38.99
C SER A 615 12.98 -35.83 -38.16
N LEU A 616 11.70 -35.63 -38.56
CA LEU A 616 10.82 -34.69 -37.87
C LEU A 616 9.88 -35.48 -36.96
N GLU A 617 9.88 -35.16 -35.69
CA GLU A 617 9.01 -35.76 -34.69
C GLU A 617 8.20 -34.67 -33.98
N VAL A 618 6.91 -34.94 -33.82
CA VAL A 618 6.01 -34.04 -33.07
C VAL A 618 5.94 -34.53 -31.64
N ARG A 619 6.37 -33.71 -30.72
CA ARG A 619 6.38 -34.03 -29.29
C ARG A 619 5.57 -33.02 -28.50
N SER A 620 4.89 -33.46 -27.46
CA SER A 620 4.25 -32.60 -26.47
C SER A 620 5.24 -32.35 -25.35
N VAL A 621 5.55 -31.07 -25.04
CA VAL A 621 6.56 -30.70 -24.01
C VAL A 621 6.06 -29.56 -23.16
N THR A 622 6.47 -29.53 -21.91
CA THR A 622 6.29 -28.38 -21.05
C THR A 622 7.29 -27.29 -21.42
N GLU A 623 6.81 -26.24 -22.07
CA GLU A 623 7.67 -25.16 -22.58
C GLU A 623 8.19 -24.27 -21.45
N LYS A 624 7.30 -23.82 -20.55
CA LYS A 624 7.63 -22.91 -19.44
C LYS A 624 7.90 -23.71 -18.16
N ARG A 625 9.10 -23.58 -17.63
CA ARG A 625 9.51 -24.19 -16.35
C ARG A 625 10.01 -23.10 -15.41
N VAL A 626 9.33 -22.93 -14.30
CA VAL A 626 9.68 -21.92 -13.30
C VAL A 626 10.48 -22.58 -12.17
N ARG A 627 11.53 -21.91 -11.70
CA ARG A 627 12.30 -22.29 -10.52
C ARG A 627 12.19 -21.22 -9.45
N ARG A 628 12.05 -21.64 -8.21
CA ARG A 628 12.11 -20.78 -7.02
C ARG A 628 13.15 -21.38 -6.07
N ASN A 629 14.09 -20.56 -5.63
CA ASN A 629 15.21 -21.02 -4.78
C ASN A 629 15.89 -22.26 -5.37
N GLN A 630 16.19 -22.22 -6.67
CA GLN A 630 16.82 -23.28 -7.48
C GLN A 630 15.97 -24.55 -7.68
N ALA A 631 14.91 -24.79 -6.93
CA ALA A 631 14.00 -25.92 -7.11
C ALA A 631 12.96 -25.65 -8.20
N ARG A 632 12.61 -26.65 -9.01
CA ARG A 632 11.46 -26.56 -9.94
C ARG A 632 10.20 -26.37 -9.13
N THR A 633 9.41 -25.36 -9.45
CA THR A 633 8.23 -24.98 -8.69
C THR A 633 7.05 -24.75 -9.63
N LEU A 634 6.05 -25.59 -9.51
CA LEU A 634 4.77 -25.42 -10.16
C LEU A 634 3.84 -24.68 -9.20
N THR A 635 3.18 -23.62 -9.67
CA THR A 635 2.26 -22.83 -8.86
C THR A 635 0.85 -22.96 -9.40
N VAL A 636 -0.06 -23.46 -8.58
CA VAL A 636 -1.51 -23.40 -8.82
C VAL A 636 -1.96 -22.01 -8.41
N GLN A 637 -2.62 -21.31 -9.31
CA GLN A 637 -3.00 -19.91 -9.19
C GLN A 637 -4.49 -19.75 -9.38
N ALA A 638 -5.08 -18.78 -8.67
CA ALA A 638 -6.46 -18.37 -8.88
C ALA A 638 -6.63 -16.89 -8.53
N TYR A 639 -7.72 -16.33 -9.03
CA TYR A 639 -8.20 -15.01 -8.60
C TYR A 639 -9.48 -15.18 -7.79
N PRO A 640 -9.69 -14.33 -6.78
CA PRO A 640 -11.00 -14.25 -6.14
C PRO A 640 -11.99 -13.57 -7.08
N ARG A 641 -13.25 -13.97 -6.99
CA ARG A 641 -14.36 -13.26 -7.63
C ARG A 641 -14.43 -11.83 -7.11
N TYR A 642 -14.82 -10.89 -7.95
CA TYR A 642 -14.99 -9.50 -7.52
C TYR A 642 -15.89 -9.41 -6.27
N GLY A 643 -15.42 -8.69 -5.23
CA GLY A 643 -16.10 -8.59 -3.93
C GLY A 643 -15.83 -9.73 -2.95
N THR A 644 -15.10 -10.79 -3.36
CA THR A 644 -14.61 -11.86 -2.47
C THR A 644 -13.15 -11.61 -2.12
N LEU A 645 -12.78 -11.83 -0.87
CA LEU A 645 -11.39 -11.68 -0.44
C LEU A 645 -10.59 -12.99 -0.68
N PRO A 646 -9.29 -12.90 -1.02
CA PRO A 646 -8.42 -14.08 -1.12
C PRO A 646 -8.43 -14.96 0.13
N SER A 647 -8.51 -14.35 1.32
CA SER A 647 -8.61 -15.08 2.59
C SER A 647 -9.87 -15.94 2.73
N GLU A 648 -10.99 -15.55 2.11
CA GLU A 648 -12.23 -16.35 2.12
C GLU A 648 -12.07 -17.60 1.25
N VAL A 649 -11.46 -17.45 0.07
CA VAL A 649 -11.16 -18.57 -0.83
C VAL A 649 -10.15 -19.54 -0.18
N MET A 650 -9.11 -19.01 0.43
CA MET A 650 -8.09 -19.81 1.12
C MET A 650 -8.66 -20.58 2.31
N ALA A 651 -9.61 -20.00 3.05
CA ALA A 651 -10.31 -20.70 4.13
C ALA A 651 -11.04 -21.95 3.62
N GLY A 652 -11.70 -21.87 2.46
CA GLY A 652 -12.35 -23.01 1.81
C GLY A 652 -11.37 -24.08 1.31
N LEU A 653 -10.14 -23.68 0.95
CA LEU A 653 -9.13 -24.59 0.44
C LEU A 653 -8.29 -25.28 1.53
N ARG A 654 -8.21 -24.74 2.75
CA ARG A 654 -7.36 -25.25 3.85
C ARG A 654 -7.48 -26.76 4.11
N PRO A 655 -8.68 -27.37 4.17
CA PRO A 655 -8.79 -28.82 4.38
C PRO A 655 -8.10 -29.66 3.29
N HIS A 656 -8.14 -29.17 2.05
CA HIS A 656 -7.49 -29.81 0.90
C HIS A 656 -5.96 -29.63 0.92
N LEU A 657 -5.49 -28.48 1.40
CA LEU A 657 -4.04 -28.22 1.58
C LEU A 657 -3.44 -29.12 2.65
N GLU A 658 -4.12 -29.31 3.78
CA GLU A 658 -3.67 -30.20 4.86
C GLU A 658 -3.59 -31.65 4.38
N LYS A 659 -4.62 -32.12 3.66
CA LYS A 659 -4.61 -33.45 3.05
C LYS A 659 -3.47 -33.60 2.04
N ALA A 660 -3.24 -32.63 1.18
CA ALA A 660 -2.16 -32.64 0.22
C ALA A 660 -0.79 -32.67 0.89
N ARG A 661 -0.59 -31.88 1.97
CA ARG A 661 0.66 -31.88 2.75
C ARG A 661 0.96 -33.26 3.36
N ALA A 662 -0.06 -33.94 3.87
CA ALA A 662 0.09 -35.26 4.47
C ALA A 662 0.45 -36.35 3.43
N SER A 663 0.14 -36.13 2.16
CA SER A 663 0.39 -37.10 1.07
C SER A 663 1.61 -36.77 0.19
N LEU A 664 2.41 -35.75 0.57
CA LEU A 664 3.60 -35.34 -0.21
C LEU A 664 4.68 -36.43 -0.18
N PRO A 665 5.24 -36.81 -1.34
CA PRO A 665 6.41 -37.67 -1.39
C PRO A 665 7.66 -37.00 -0.78
N PRO A 666 8.65 -37.78 -0.33
CA PRO A 666 9.95 -37.23 0.10
C PRO A 666 10.59 -36.36 -0.99
N GLY A 667 11.13 -35.21 -0.60
CA GLY A 667 11.77 -34.26 -1.52
C GLY A 667 10.83 -33.23 -2.16
N TYR A 668 9.51 -33.34 -1.94
CA TYR A 668 8.53 -32.36 -2.40
C TYR A 668 8.08 -31.44 -1.26
N ARG A 669 7.80 -30.18 -1.59
CA ARG A 669 7.35 -29.16 -0.64
C ARG A 669 6.11 -28.47 -1.17
N LEU A 670 5.17 -28.17 -0.26
CA LEU A 670 3.98 -27.37 -0.55
C LEU A 670 3.99 -26.10 0.31
N GLU A 671 3.98 -24.95 -0.36
CA GLU A 671 4.00 -23.63 0.26
C GLU A 671 2.80 -22.82 -0.22
N VAL A 672 2.23 -22.03 0.67
CA VAL A 672 1.18 -21.05 0.35
C VAL A 672 1.87 -19.72 0.06
N GLY A 673 1.54 -19.13 -1.07
CA GLY A 673 2.01 -17.84 -1.52
C GLY A 673 0.85 -16.86 -1.73
N GLY A 674 1.14 -15.80 -2.46
CA GLY A 674 0.14 -14.76 -2.75
C GLY A 674 -0.11 -13.84 -1.57
N GLU A 675 -1.34 -13.34 -1.45
CA GLU A 675 -1.70 -12.39 -0.40
C GLU A 675 -1.55 -12.98 1.02
N GLU A 676 -1.81 -14.28 1.20
CA GLU A 676 -1.65 -14.94 2.50
C GLU A 676 -0.19 -14.95 2.97
N GLU A 677 0.78 -15.14 2.05
CA GLU A 677 2.21 -15.07 2.39
C GLU A 677 2.61 -13.67 2.87
N GLU A 678 2.21 -12.63 2.13
CA GLU A 678 2.53 -11.24 2.49
C GLU A 678 1.80 -10.82 3.77
N GLN A 679 0.58 -11.27 3.95
CA GLN A 679 -0.18 -11.06 5.19
C GLN A 679 0.50 -11.71 6.40
N LEU A 680 0.95 -12.96 6.28
CA LEU A 680 1.64 -13.66 7.36
C LEU A 680 2.98 -12.99 7.72
N LYS A 681 3.76 -12.56 6.73
CA LYS A 681 5.01 -11.81 6.96
C LYS A 681 4.71 -10.48 7.67
N GLY A 682 3.75 -9.71 7.16
CA GLY A 682 3.39 -8.42 7.71
C GLY A 682 2.82 -8.52 9.14
N PHE A 683 1.87 -9.42 9.38
CA PHE A 683 1.33 -9.62 10.73
C PHE A 683 2.34 -10.21 11.72
N GLY A 684 3.28 -11.05 11.26
CA GLY A 684 4.37 -11.54 12.11
C GLY A 684 5.23 -10.39 12.65
N SER A 685 5.60 -9.45 11.79
CA SER A 685 6.33 -8.24 12.19
C SER A 685 5.50 -7.34 13.11
N LEU A 686 4.19 -7.20 12.84
CA LEU A 686 3.29 -6.42 13.67
C LEU A 686 3.04 -7.03 15.07
N GLN A 687 3.09 -8.36 15.22
CA GLN A 687 3.00 -9.02 16.52
C GLN A 687 4.19 -8.65 17.41
N LEU A 688 5.39 -8.57 16.84
CA LEU A 688 6.57 -8.12 17.56
C LEU A 688 6.43 -6.65 18.01
N VAL A 689 5.95 -5.78 17.11
CA VAL A 689 5.65 -4.37 17.42
C VAL A 689 4.65 -4.27 18.58
N LEU A 690 3.58 -5.06 18.55
CA LEU A 690 2.57 -5.10 19.60
C LEU A 690 3.19 -5.53 20.95
N LEU A 691 4.02 -6.57 20.94
CA LEU A 691 4.69 -7.04 22.16
C LEU A 691 5.58 -5.94 22.76
N ILE A 692 6.41 -5.30 21.92
CA ILE A 692 7.27 -4.19 22.35
C ILE A 692 6.41 -3.04 22.92
N CYS A 693 5.33 -2.68 22.24
CA CYS A 693 4.38 -1.65 22.67
C CYS A 693 3.80 -1.97 24.06
N VAL A 694 3.24 -3.17 24.26
CA VAL A 694 2.63 -3.61 25.51
C VAL A 694 3.65 -3.59 26.66
N VAL A 695 4.83 -4.15 26.44
CA VAL A 695 5.91 -4.16 27.47
C VAL A 695 6.36 -2.74 27.81
N SER A 696 6.56 -1.89 26.81
CA SER A 696 7.02 -0.52 27.01
C SER A 696 5.98 0.35 27.75
N ILE A 697 4.70 0.21 27.40
CA ILE A 697 3.60 0.87 28.12
C ILE A 697 3.53 0.36 29.56
N PHE A 698 3.64 -0.95 29.77
CA PHE A 698 3.64 -1.52 31.13
C PHE A 698 4.76 -0.94 31.98
N LEU A 699 5.98 -0.87 31.44
CA LEU A 699 7.13 -0.28 32.14
C LEU A 699 6.92 1.22 32.46
N ALA A 700 6.38 1.98 31.50
CA ALA A 700 6.07 3.39 31.72
C ALA A 700 5.07 3.58 32.89
N LEU A 701 4.05 2.72 32.95
CA LEU A 701 3.04 2.73 34.02
C LEU A 701 3.61 2.29 35.37
N VAL A 702 4.51 1.31 35.39
CA VAL A 702 5.20 0.89 36.62
C VAL A 702 6.02 2.06 37.20
N ILE A 703 6.71 2.82 36.35
CA ILE A 703 7.46 4.00 36.74
C ILE A 703 6.52 5.09 37.29
N GLN A 704 5.39 5.34 36.58
CA GLN A 704 4.39 6.33 36.97
C GLN A 704 3.78 6.05 38.36
N PHE A 705 3.27 4.82 38.53
CA PHE A 705 2.53 4.47 39.74
C PHE A 705 3.39 3.92 40.86
N LYS A 706 4.70 3.74 40.64
CA LYS A 706 5.64 3.11 41.57
C LYS A 706 5.11 1.79 42.14
N SER A 707 4.35 1.06 41.33
CA SER A 707 3.67 -0.17 41.69
C SER A 707 3.52 -1.05 40.47
N ALA A 708 3.72 -2.35 40.59
CA ALA A 708 3.49 -3.32 39.49
C ALA A 708 2.02 -3.79 39.36
N THR A 709 1.21 -3.57 40.42
CA THR A 709 -0.18 -4.05 40.45
C THR A 709 -1.18 -3.07 39.84
N LYS A 710 -0.97 -1.77 40.01
CA LYS A 710 -1.83 -0.73 39.47
C LYS A 710 -1.88 -0.77 37.90
N PRO A 711 -0.78 -0.96 37.16
CA PRO A 711 -0.80 -1.16 35.73
C PRO A 711 -1.71 -2.29 35.26
N LEU A 712 -1.86 -3.37 36.02
CA LEU A 712 -2.74 -4.50 35.68
C LEU A 712 -4.22 -4.10 35.60
N ILE A 713 -4.64 -3.15 36.45
CA ILE A 713 -6.00 -2.60 36.40
C ILE A 713 -6.19 -1.80 35.11
N VAL A 714 -5.19 -0.99 34.73
CA VAL A 714 -5.22 -0.23 33.47
C VAL A 714 -5.31 -1.17 32.27
N PHE A 715 -4.47 -2.20 32.24
CA PHE A 715 -4.45 -3.20 31.16
C PHE A 715 -5.74 -4.00 31.05
N SER A 716 -6.47 -4.20 32.15
CA SER A 716 -7.74 -4.93 32.13
C SER A 716 -8.84 -4.22 31.32
N ALA A 717 -8.71 -2.92 31.05
CA ALA A 717 -9.65 -2.16 30.21
C ALA A 717 -9.39 -2.34 28.70
N ILE A 718 -8.15 -2.66 28.30
CA ILE A 718 -7.72 -2.74 26.89
C ILE A 718 -8.53 -3.76 26.08
N PRO A 719 -8.77 -5.02 26.55
CA PRO A 719 -9.51 -6.02 25.79
C PRO A 719 -10.92 -5.57 25.36
N PHE A 720 -11.58 -4.81 26.21
CA PHE A 720 -12.92 -4.30 25.92
C PHE A 720 -12.89 -3.24 24.82
N GLY A 721 -11.94 -2.31 24.86
CA GLY A 721 -11.80 -1.27 23.84
C GLY A 721 -11.40 -1.85 22.49
N VAL A 722 -10.43 -2.76 22.46
CA VAL A 722 -10.00 -3.44 21.22
C VAL A 722 -11.13 -4.29 20.64
N THR A 723 -11.85 -5.03 21.47
CA THR A 723 -13.00 -5.83 21.00
C THR A 723 -14.08 -4.93 20.39
N ALA A 724 -14.39 -3.81 21.05
CA ALA A 724 -15.35 -2.83 20.53
C ALA A 724 -14.90 -2.23 19.20
N ALA A 725 -13.63 -1.92 19.06
CA ALA A 725 -13.01 -1.42 17.82
C ALA A 725 -13.19 -2.42 16.67
N LEU A 726 -12.94 -3.70 16.92
CA LEU A 726 -13.10 -4.76 15.91
C LEU A 726 -14.58 -5.01 15.55
N VAL A 727 -15.49 -4.89 16.53
CA VAL A 727 -16.93 -4.94 16.27
C VAL A 727 -17.39 -3.75 15.44
N SER A 728 -16.86 -2.55 15.70
CA SER A 728 -17.12 -1.36 14.89
C SER A 728 -16.70 -1.57 13.43
N LEU A 729 -15.52 -2.15 13.21
CA LEU A 729 -15.03 -2.50 11.88
C LEU A 729 -16.00 -3.43 11.13
N LYS A 730 -16.54 -4.43 11.84
CA LYS A 730 -17.54 -5.35 11.29
C LYS A 730 -18.85 -4.64 10.92
N ILE A 731 -19.33 -3.75 11.79
CA ILE A 731 -20.57 -2.98 11.55
C ILE A 731 -20.42 -2.10 10.31
N MET A 732 -19.24 -1.51 10.12
CA MET A 732 -18.92 -0.69 8.95
C MET A 732 -18.59 -1.50 7.69
N GLY A 733 -18.56 -2.84 7.79
CA GLY A 733 -18.28 -3.73 6.65
C GLY A 733 -16.82 -3.71 6.17
N ALA A 734 -15.91 -3.10 6.92
CA ALA A 734 -14.51 -2.99 6.55
C ALA A 734 -13.72 -4.24 7.00
N PRO A 735 -12.75 -4.72 6.20
CA PRO A 735 -11.92 -5.85 6.57
C PRO A 735 -10.87 -5.48 7.62
N PHE A 736 -10.44 -6.47 8.39
CA PHE A 736 -9.29 -6.33 9.28
C PHE A 736 -8.00 -6.46 8.46
N GLY A 737 -7.26 -5.38 8.38
CA GLY A 737 -6.00 -5.30 7.63
C GLY A 737 -4.91 -4.55 8.39
N PHE A 738 -3.83 -4.21 7.68
CA PHE A 738 -2.69 -3.50 8.23
C PHE A 738 -3.08 -2.19 8.94
N MET A 739 -3.92 -1.36 8.30
CA MET A 739 -4.35 -0.08 8.87
C MET A 739 -5.30 -0.22 10.05
N ALA A 740 -6.18 -1.24 10.05
CA ALA A 740 -7.03 -1.54 11.20
C ALA A 740 -6.19 -2.00 12.41
N PHE A 741 -5.15 -2.79 12.18
CA PHE A 741 -4.22 -3.20 13.24
C PHE A 741 -3.47 -2.01 13.83
N LEU A 742 -2.99 -1.10 12.97
CA LEU A 742 -2.37 0.16 13.38
C LEU A 742 -3.33 0.98 14.28
N GLY A 743 -4.60 1.07 13.88
CA GLY A 743 -5.65 1.71 14.66
C GLY A 743 -5.87 1.07 16.02
N CYS A 744 -5.82 -0.26 16.13
CA CYS A 744 -5.93 -0.99 17.40
C CYS A 744 -4.77 -0.66 18.36
N ILE A 745 -3.53 -0.63 17.87
CA ILE A 745 -2.36 -0.29 18.69
C ILE A 745 -2.44 1.17 19.16
N SER A 746 -2.77 2.07 18.26
CA SER A 746 -3.02 3.48 18.59
C SER A 746 -4.06 3.64 19.69
N LEU A 747 -5.18 2.92 19.58
CA LEU A 747 -6.26 2.95 20.57
C LEU A 747 -5.80 2.49 21.96
N ILE A 748 -4.88 1.51 22.06
CA ILE A 748 -4.31 1.05 23.33
C ILE A 748 -3.66 2.24 24.06
N GLY A 749 -2.83 3.04 23.38
CA GLY A 749 -2.20 4.22 23.96
C GLY A 749 -3.21 5.23 24.51
N VAL A 750 -4.26 5.50 23.73
CA VAL A 750 -5.33 6.44 24.09
C VAL A 750 -6.14 5.96 25.30
N ILE A 751 -6.52 4.68 25.33
CA ILE A 751 -7.23 4.09 26.48
C ILE A 751 -6.39 4.23 27.74
N VAL A 752 -5.12 3.87 27.66
CA VAL A 752 -4.18 3.93 28.80
C VAL A 752 -4.02 5.37 29.29
N SER A 753 -3.87 6.35 28.41
CA SER A 753 -3.72 7.76 28.78
C SER A 753 -4.94 8.30 29.55
N HIS A 754 -6.15 7.94 29.12
CA HIS A 754 -7.37 8.35 29.83
C HIS A 754 -7.49 7.72 31.23
N VAL A 755 -7.08 6.44 31.37
CA VAL A 755 -7.12 5.74 32.65
C VAL A 755 -6.06 6.30 33.60
N ILE A 756 -4.84 6.65 33.12
CA ILE A 756 -3.78 7.27 33.94
C ILE A 756 -4.32 8.51 34.63
N VAL A 757 -4.93 9.42 33.89
CA VAL A 757 -5.41 10.68 34.47
C VAL A 757 -6.59 10.44 35.43
N LEU A 758 -7.43 9.45 35.20
CA LEU A 758 -8.47 9.06 36.16
C LEU A 758 -7.85 8.55 37.48
N PHE A 759 -6.81 7.72 37.40
CA PHE A 759 -6.10 7.20 38.55
C PHE A 759 -5.46 8.32 39.39
N ASP A 760 -4.87 9.31 38.72
CA ASP A 760 -4.27 10.46 39.42
C ASP A 760 -5.29 11.21 40.30
N PHE A 761 -6.52 11.40 39.79
CA PHE A 761 -7.61 11.99 40.57
C PHE A 761 -8.12 11.07 41.67
N ILE A 762 -8.11 9.75 41.47
CA ILE A 762 -8.47 8.79 42.54
C ILE A 762 -7.43 8.87 43.68
N GLU A 763 -6.14 8.93 43.35
CA GLU A 763 -5.05 9.08 44.35
C GLU A 763 -5.11 10.43 45.07
N GLU A 764 -5.44 11.53 44.35
CA GLU A 764 -5.64 12.84 44.95
C GLU A 764 -6.76 12.78 46.00
N ARG A 765 -7.92 12.20 45.68
CA ARG A 765 -9.03 11.99 46.63
C ARG A 765 -8.64 11.07 47.80
N HIS A 766 -7.83 10.04 47.54
CA HIS A 766 -7.33 9.16 48.59
C HIS A 766 -6.45 9.93 49.59
N HIS A 767 -5.57 10.78 49.09
CA HIS A 767 -4.71 11.62 49.97
C HIS A 767 -5.51 12.66 50.77
N GLU A 768 -6.67 13.11 50.27
CA GLU A 768 -7.58 14.00 50.99
C GLU A 768 -8.40 13.25 52.05
N GLY A 769 -8.33 11.92 52.12
CA GLY A 769 -8.97 11.10 53.16
C GLY A 769 -10.38 10.64 52.84
N ASP A 770 -10.81 10.73 51.58
CA ASP A 770 -12.13 10.27 51.17
C ASP A 770 -12.26 8.73 51.27
N SER A 771 -13.48 8.24 51.53
CA SER A 771 -13.76 6.81 51.43
C SER A 771 -13.52 6.32 50.00
N LEU A 772 -13.09 5.05 49.82
CA LEU A 772 -12.84 4.47 48.50
C LEU A 772 -14.02 4.68 47.54
N ARG A 773 -15.26 4.51 48.03
CA ARG A 773 -16.47 4.64 47.22
C ARG A 773 -16.67 6.10 46.76
N ASP A 774 -16.49 7.04 47.68
CA ASP A 774 -16.66 8.46 47.40
C ASP A 774 -15.55 8.99 46.49
N ALA A 775 -14.29 8.59 46.73
CA ALA A 775 -13.15 8.94 45.93
C ALA A 775 -13.32 8.50 44.44
N LEU A 776 -13.82 7.27 44.20
CA LEU A 776 -14.06 6.75 42.86
C LEU A 776 -15.20 7.50 42.14
N ILE A 777 -16.29 7.80 42.83
CA ILE A 777 -17.42 8.54 42.24
C ILE A 777 -17.00 9.99 41.94
N ASP A 778 -16.30 10.65 42.87
CA ASP A 778 -15.90 12.06 42.70
C ASP A 778 -14.82 12.26 41.64
N ALA A 779 -13.82 11.38 41.59
CA ALA A 779 -12.84 11.38 40.51
C ALA A 779 -13.51 11.23 39.14
N GLY A 780 -14.48 10.33 39.03
CA GLY A 780 -15.26 10.18 37.83
C GLY A 780 -16.09 11.40 37.46
N ILE A 781 -16.75 12.06 38.43
CA ILE A 781 -17.54 13.29 38.18
C ILE A 781 -16.64 14.43 37.71
N LEU A 782 -15.47 14.58 38.29
CA LEU A 782 -14.50 15.61 37.91
C LEU A 782 -13.97 15.41 36.49
N ARG A 783 -13.79 14.14 36.07
CA ARG A 783 -13.27 13.76 34.76
C ARG A 783 -14.33 13.63 33.68
N LEU A 784 -15.62 13.52 34.05
CA LEU A 784 -16.70 13.25 33.10
C LEU A 784 -16.72 14.27 31.96
N ARG A 785 -16.72 15.55 32.27
CA ARG A 785 -16.81 16.63 31.26
C ARG A 785 -15.54 16.73 30.41
N PRO A 786 -14.32 16.83 30.95
CA PRO A 786 -13.11 16.85 30.14
C PRO A 786 -13.00 15.65 29.20
N VAL A 787 -13.21 14.43 29.70
CA VAL A 787 -13.11 13.21 28.89
C VAL A 787 -14.13 13.16 27.77
N LEU A 788 -15.39 13.56 28.03
CA LEU A 788 -16.41 13.61 26.97
C LEU A 788 -16.07 14.64 25.89
N ILE A 789 -15.47 15.78 26.25
CA ILE A 789 -15.06 16.80 25.27
C ILE A 789 -13.89 16.27 24.40
N THR A 790 -12.85 15.69 25.02
CA THR A 790 -11.70 15.21 24.28
C THR A 790 -12.04 14.02 23.39
N VAL A 791 -12.84 13.08 23.88
CA VAL A 791 -13.33 11.96 23.07
C VAL A 791 -14.19 12.44 21.91
N ALA A 792 -15.13 13.35 22.15
CA ALA A 792 -15.92 13.92 21.07
C ALA A 792 -15.01 14.66 20.06
N ALA A 793 -14.04 15.44 20.53
CA ALA A 793 -13.07 16.11 19.66
C ALA A 793 -12.28 15.12 18.79
N THR A 794 -11.83 13.99 19.37
CA THR A 794 -11.13 12.94 18.63
C THR A 794 -12.04 12.26 17.60
N VAL A 795 -13.24 11.87 18.00
CA VAL A 795 -14.22 11.21 17.12
C VAL A 795 -14.62 12.12 15.95
N PHE A 796 -14.98 13.36 16.23
CA PHE A 796 -15.34 14.32 15.17
C PHE A 796 -14.13 14.78 14.35
N GLY A 797 -12.95 14.86 14.95
CA GLY A 797 -11.70 15.15 14.24
C GLY A 797 -11.29 14.08 13.24
N LEU A 798 -11.62 12.81 13.52
CA LEU A 798 -11.38 11.70 12.58
C LEU A 798 -12.44 11.56 11.50
N PHE A 799 -13.60 12.20 11.65
CA PHE A 799 -14.72 12.05 10.73
C PHE A 799 -14.40 12.45 9.28
N PRO A 800 -13.72 13.58 9.00
CA PRO A 800 -13.34 13.94 7.63
C PRO A 800 -12.41 12.89 6.99
N LEU A 801 -11.45 12.37 7.75
CA LEU A 801 -10.56 11.31 7.27
C LEU A 801 -11.32 9.98 7.04
N ALA A 802 -12.31 9.67 7.87
CA ALA A 802 -13.19 8.51 7.67
C ALA A 802 -14.08 8.62 6.43
N MET A 803 -14.42 9.84 6.01
CA MET A 803 -15.29 10.10 4.85
C MET A 803 -14.52 10.27 3.54
N HIS A 804 -13.34 10.89 3.59
CA HIS A 804 -12.60 11.30 2.41
C HIS A 804 -11.20 10.65 2.30
N GLY A 805 -10.73 9.95 3.33
CA GLY A 805 -9.40 9.32 3.36
C GLY A 805 -9.25 8.10 2.44
N GLY A 806 -10.36 7.58 1.92
CA GLY A 806 -10.42 6.44 1.04
C GLY A 806 -10.17 5.09 1.74
N PRO A 807 -10.22 3.99 0.97
CA PRO A 807 -10.20 2.63 1.52
C PRO A 807 -9.00 2.30 2.42
N LEU A 808 -7.89 3.03 2.25
CA LEU A 808 -6.68 2.82 3.05
C LEU A 808 -6.87 3.28 4.50
N TRP A 809 -7.44 4.47 4.73
CA TRP A 809 -7.52 5.11 6.04
C TRP A 809 -8.82 4.85 6.79
N GLU A 810 -9.91 4.55 6.07
CA GLU A 810 -11.22 4.26 6.66
C GLU A 810 -11.17 3.19 7.76
N PRO A 811 -10.52 2.02 7.59
CA PRO A 811 -10.49 0.99 8.62
C PRO A 811 -9.83 1.45 9.92
N LEU A 812 -8.77 2.26 9.83
CA LEU A 812 -8.11 2.86 10.99
C LEU A 812 -9.05 3.80 11.74
N CYS A 813 -9.75 4.68 10.99
CA CYS A 813 -10.70 5.62 11.58
C CYS A 813 -11.88 4.90 12.25
N TYR A 814 -12.46 3.88 11.62
CA TYR A 814 -13.56 3.09 12.19
C TYR A 814 -13.18 2.38 13.49
N VAL A 815 -11.95 1.82 13.54
CA VAL A 815 -11.38 1.22 14.74
C VAL A 815 -11.25 2.24 15.85
N GLN A 816 -10.70 3.42 15.56
CA GLN A 816 -10.49 4.45 16.58
C GLN A 816 -11.82 5.08 17.06
N ILE A 817 -12.70 5.46 16.13
CA ILE A 817 -14.00 6.07 16.47
C ILE A 817 -14.83 5.11 17.33
N GLY A 818 -15.04 3.87 16.88
CA GLY A 818 -15.85 2.90 17.59
C GLY A 818 -15.21 2.42 18.88
N GLY A 819 -13.91 2.13 18.82
CA GLY A 819 -13.13 1.69 19.99
C GLY A 819 -13.08 2.74 21.08
N LEU A 820 -12.80 4.00 20.73
CA LEU A 820 -12.70 5.10 21.71
C LEU A 820 -14.05 5.44 22.34
N THR A 821 -15.11 5.43 21.56
CA THR A 821 -16.47 5.69 22.07
C THR A 821 -16.87 4.69 23.15
N VAL A 822 -16.65 3.39 22.90
CA VAL A 822 -16.97 2.34 23.89
C VAL A 822 -15.96 2.33 25.04
N ALA A 823 -14.66 2.50 24.74
CA ALA A 823 -13.62 2.56 25.76
C ALA A 823 -13.84 3.67 26.79
N THR A 824 -14.42 4.81 26.35
CA THR A 824 -14.77 5.91 27.26
C THR A 824 -15.82 5.49 28.28
N ALA A 825 -16.88 4.82 27.85
CA ALA A 825 -17.89 4.28 28.75
C ALA A 825 -17.28 3.26 29.73
N ILE A 826 -16.38 2.41 29.25
CA ILE A 826 -15.68 1.40 30.04
C ILE A 826 -14.76 2.08 31.06
N THR A 827 -13.96 3.08 30.64
CA THR A 827 -13.06 3.79 31.54
C THR A 827 -13.82 4.49 32.66
N LEU A 828 -14.94 5.11 32.36
CA LEU A 828 -15.74 5.85 33.35
C LEU A 828 -16.57 4.94 34.27
N VAL A 829 -16.93 3.73 33.85
CA VAL A 829 -17.85 2.85 34.61
C VAL A 829 -17.14 1.59 35.13
N LEU A 830 -16.41 0.88 34.27
CA LEU A 830 -15.82 -0.42 34.58
C LEU A 830 -14.51 -0.28 35.37
N VAL A 831 -13.67 0.72 35.04
CA VAL A 831 -12.38 0.91 35.74
C VAL A 831 -12.58 1.17 37.23
N PRO A 832 -13.53 2.02 37.70
CA PRO A 832 -13.83 2.16 39.13
C PRO A 832 -14.24 0.84 39.80
N VAL A 833 -15.01 -0.01 39.09
CA VAL A 833 -15.42 -1.34 39.61
C VAL A 833 -14.21 -2.27 39.73
N LEU A 834 -13.36 -2.31 38.67
CA LEU A 834 -12.13 -3.12 38.71
C LEU A 834 -11.18 -2.65 39.84
N TYR A 835 -11.04 -1.34 40.01
CA TYR A 835 -10.25 -0.77 41.09
C TYR A 835 -10.76 -1.24 42.46
N THR A 836 -12.08 -1.21 42.67
CA THR A 836 -12.72 -1.71 43.90
C THR A 836 -12.46 -3.19 44.13
N VAL A 837 -12.50 -4.02 43.07
CA VAL A 837 -12.21 -5.46 43.17
C VAL A 837 -10.75 -5.70 43.56
N PHE A 838 -9.81 -4.98 42.98
CA PHE A 838 -8.38 -5.09 43.31
C PHE A 838 -8.07 -4.64 44.75
N VAL A 839 -8.80 -3.63 45.26
CA VAL A 839 -8.62 -3.12 46.64
C VAL A 839 -9.36 -3.99 47.66
N LYS A 840 -10.67 -4.25 47.48
CA LYS A 840 -11.52 -4.91 48.49
C LYS A 840 -11.53 -6.44 48.38
N ASP A 841 -11.59 -7.00 47.14
CA ASP A 841 -11.77 -8.44 46.98
C ASP A 841 -10.43 -9.18 46.84
N LEU A 842 -9.53 -8.69 46.01
CA LEU A 842 -8.20 -9.29 45.78
C LEU A 842 -7.13 -8.81 46.76
N LYS A 843 -7.36 -7.65 47.40
CA LYS A 843 -6.43 -7.01 48.37
C LYS A 843 -5.01 -6.82 47.81
N LEU A 844 -4.92 -6.58 46.49
CA LEU A 844 -3.63 -6.37 45.81
C LEU A 844 -3.14 -4.90 45.85
N VAL A 845 -4.04 -3.98 46.18
CA VAL A 845 -3.76 -2.55 46.35
C VAL A 845 -4.25 -2.15 47.76
N THR A 846 -3.38 -1.55 48.56
CA THR A 846 -3.72 -1.06 49.88
C THR A 846 -4.45 0.27 49.79
N TRP A 847 -5.52 0.41 50.53
CA TRP A 847 -6.27 1.66 50.71
C TRP A 847 -6.29 1.96 52.18
N ASP A 848 -5.43 2.88 52.67
CA ASP A 848 -5.44 3.31 54.04
C ASP A 848 -6.50 4.40 54.21
N GLU A 849 -7.58 4.06 54.93
CA GLU A 849 -8.53 5.09 55.33
C GLU A 849 -7.82 6.02 56.31
N ALA A 850 -7.68 7.31 56.00
CA ALA A 850 -7.08 8.29 56.89
C ALA A 850 -7.83 8.25 58.23
N ARG A 851 -7.11 8.03 59.31
CA ARG A 851 -7.68 8.17 60.65
C ARG A 851 -8.29 9.57 60.70
N PRO A 852 -9.54 9.73 61.21
CA PRO A 852 -10.13 11.06 61.35
C PRO A 852 -9.15 11.90 62.19
N GLN A 853 -8.65 13.01 61.61
CA GLN A 853 -7.94 13.99 62.37
C GLN A 853 -8.85 14.42 63.50
N MET A 854 -8.50 14.03 64.73
CA MET A 854 -9.14 14.56 65.95
C MET A 854 -9.16 16.06 65.81
N GLN A 855 -10.33 16.67 65.71
CA GLN A 855 -10.52 18.10 65.78
C GLN A 855 -9.68 18.62 66.92
N ALA A 856 -8.60 19.35 66.62
CA ALA A 856 -7.88 20.09 67.64
C ALA A 856 -8.89 21.03 68.31
N ALA A 857 -8.98 20.87 69.64
CA ALA A 857 -9.77 21.79 70.45
C ALA A 857 -9.32 23.25 70.18
N PRO A 858 -10.25 24.21 70.18
CA PRO A 858 -9.88 25.62 69.94
C PRO A 858 -8.80 26.04 70.91
N PRO A 859 -7.74 26.72 70.45
CA PRO A 859 -6.71 27.20 71.34
C PRO A 859 -7.30 28.29 72.22
N ASP A 860 -7.06 28.09 73.55
CA ASP A 860 -7.31 29.04 74.60
C ASP A 860 -6.36 30.29 74.45
N ASP A 861 -6.91 31.41 74.76
CA ASP A 861 -6.50 32.76 74.46
C ASP A 861 -5.01 33.12 74.90
N GLY A 862 -4.36 33.82 74.00
CA GLY A 862 -3.37 34.84 74.42
C GLY A 862 -1.90 34.41 74.67
N SER A 863 -1.09 34.41 73.59
CA SER A 863 0.23 35.01 73.57
C SER A 863 0.90 34.97 72.19
N VAL A 864 1.22 36.10 71.72
CA VAL A 864 2.02 36.38 70.53
C VAL A 864 3.48 35.95 70.78
N SER A 865 3.99 34.99 70.00
CA SER A 865 5.44 34.75 69.91
C SER A 865 5.90 34.87 68.47
N PRO A 866 7.06 35.50 68.21
CA PRO A 866 7.48 35.82 66.84
C PRO A 866 8.04 34.58 66.08
N LEU A 867 7.81 34.55 64.84
CA LEU A 867 8.32 33.56 63.87
C LEU A 867 9.85 33.42 63.86
N PRO A 868 10.41 32.23 63.77
CA PRO A 868 11.85 32.05 63.60
C PRO A 868 12.24 32.30 62.13
N ALA A 869 13.27 33.13 61.96
CA ALA A 869 13.88 33.50 60.66
C ALA A 869 14.75 32.37 60.04
N ALA A 870 14.13 31.27 59.61
CA ALA A 870 14.86 30.12 59.05
C ALA A 870 14.25 29.56 57.72
N VAL A 871 13.43 30.33 56.99
CA VAL A 871 12.84 29.88 55.74
C VAL A 871 13.22 30.74 54.52
N MET A 872 14.15 31.70 54.71
CA MET A 872 14.60 32.56 53.57
C MET A 872 15.99 32.19 53.02
N ALA A 873 16.46 30.98 53.13
CA ALA A 873 17.78 30.59 52.61
C ALA A 873 17.76 29.24 51.84
N ARG A 874 16.81 29.06 50.91
CA ARG A 874 16.90 28.04 49.87
C ARG A 874 16.09 28.43 48.64
N ALA A 875 16.47 29.52 47.99
CA ALA A 875 16.12 29.88 46.64
C ALA A 875 17.17 30.86 46.11
N SER A 876 18.37 30.37 45.85
CA SER A 876 19.34 30.92 44.91
C SER A 876 19.89 29.78 44.05
#